data_0224531f14b0c27514dde5089e76efbe
#
_entry.id   0224531f14b0c27514dde5089e76efbe
#
_cell.length_a   1.000
_cell.length_b   1.000
_cell.length_c   1.000
_cell.angle_alpha   90.00
_cell.angle_beta   90.00
_cell.angle_gamma   90.00
#
_symmetry.space_group_name_H-M   'P 1'
#
loop_
_entity.id
_entity.type
_entity.pdbx_description
1 polymer ?
#
loop_
_entity_poly.entity_id
_entity_poly.type
_entity_poly.pdbx_seq_one_letter_code
_entity_poly.pdbx_strand_id
1 'polypeptide(L)'
;MASNEVELTELISDWFDRRVRQARDHFEEYDLDKATIVHRISLILTLIIAIIVRTYPILLGWDPTIKAFDPWMQLRAAEYILANGFFDFLTWYDTFSWYPYGSLRGASLYFGVPLAIVLVYNVLTFLGFNISIQLAATLVPVIFGTITIIASYLLAKELISKRAALFTAMIMAVTPSFLSRSILGFVDNESIGVLFTVLAFYFFSRAFLRDSNRSAVIAGLFMFALGSSWGAFRFAFDLLPLIALVMVITGKMTHRFMRAYITTVSISTILIMMVPRTGGQFITDLEGLAPIGMVAFLVLFSLLQDLSKNLSPEAFRNVIVLGFASLTIILGGIFTILVVTGLIDNIGSKFISVLFPTVRNDLPLIDSVSEHLPLAWGSLYSNLSTLVFFVPMGIFFAIKNPTEKNIFILVFGLVTIYFSGSMVRLMLILAPAAAILTALAIDNLLLPFAYATHGRLKLTKVTMSLKSIGGQNAVGAYLTVFALMAIMLSGGIVAAGERFSTPEITPGSTPDQALTDWLEAFDWMQKNTNFNQYSENNYQGLENGQPPVMLSWWDYGYYITANGDTITLVDNATSNSTQIGVVGSMLMYNESMALPLMYKYNIKHVLVVPAGGQLGLGSDIGKSIWMIRIAEQNAPQFGITEDDYFNNNAGGGYTDKYFDSVMWKLMAYHAPDMGEDTNGVGRPPFYSGQGGAQGGMNNLVPDFRSEGVVNSLEFFTEVFRSTGVIPATPGLYPFIRIFEVNYPSDIEQRVNDFDEILAQTA
;
A
#
# COMPACT_ATOMS: atom_id res chain seq x y z
N MET A 1 -4.41 60.67 -7.16
CA MET A 1 -4.33 59.20 -7.06
C MET A 1 -3.80 58.55 -8.35
N ALA A 2 -4.23 58.95 -9.53
CA ALA A 2 -3.77 58.36 -10.80
C ALA A 2 -2.25 58.55 -11.11
N SER A 3 -1.59 59.62 -10.64
CA SER A 3 -0.14 59.86 -10.89
C SER A 3 0.74 58.92 -10.08
N ASN A 4 0.34 58.53 -8.87
CA ASN A 4 1.14 57.64 -8.02
C ASN A 4 1.05 56.17 -8.46
N GLU A 5 -0.03 55.73 -9.12
CA GLU A 5 -0.18 54.38 -9.67
C GLU A 5 0.69 54.16 -10.91
N VAL A 6 0.85 55.17 -11.76
CA VAL A 6 1.70 55.12 -12.93
C VAL A 6 3.19 55.06 -12.50
N GLU A 7 3.59 55.87 -11.51
CA GLU A 7 4.95 55.87 -10.98
C GLU A 7 5.32 54.52 -10.30
N LEU A 8 4.39 53.88 -9.60
CA LEU A 8 4.59 52.57 -8.97
C LEU A 8 4.70 51.44 -9.99
N THR A 9 3.94 51.47 -11.06
CA THR A 9 3.96 50.49 -12.15
C THR A 9 5.28 50.59 -12.95
N GLU A 10 5.75 51.80 -13.21
CA GLU A 10 7.05 52.02 -13.84
C GLU A 10 8.22 51.59 -12.94
N LEU A 11 8.16 51.84 -11.63
CA LEU A 11 9.16 51.40 -10.66
C LEU A 11 9.22 49.88 -10.55
N ILE A 12 8.08 49.20 -10.55
CA ILE A 12 7.99 47.73 -10.54
C ILE A 12 8.53 47.14 -11.85
N SER A 13 8.16 47.73 -13.00
CA SER A 13 8.66 47.31 -14.32
C SER A 13 10.20 47.47 -14.40
N ASP A 14 10.73 48.63 -13.97
CA ASP A 14 12.17 48.90 -13.96
C ASP A 14 12.95 48.03 -12.99
N TRP A 15 12.35 47.68 -11.84
CA TRP A 15 12.92 46.71 -10.90
C TRP A 15 12.95 45.30 -11.48
N PHE A 16 11.85 44.87 -12.13
CA PHE A 16 11.76 43.58 -12.78
C PHE A 16 12.78 43.44 -13.93
N ASP A 17 12.87 44.48 -14.79
CA ASP A 17 13.81 44.51 -15.91
C ASP A 17 15.28 44.53 -15.46
N ARG A 18 15.57 45.20 -14.34
CA ARG A 18 16.90 45.15 -13.74
C ARG A 18 17.24 43.77 -13.19
N ARG A 19 16.28 43.11 -12.53
CA ARG A 19 16.45 41.73 -12.04
C ARG A 19 16.61 40.72 -13.13
N VAL A 20 15.83 40.86 -14.21
CA VAL A 20 15.93 39.98 -15.39
C VAL A 20 17.30 40.18 -16.09
N ARG A 21 17.79 41.43 -16.19
CA ARG A 21 19.12 41.70 -16.75
C ARG A 21 20.22 41.11 -15.86
N GLN A 22 20.19 41.36 -14.56
CA GLN A 22 21.16 40.79 -13.60
C GLN A 22 21.15 39.25 -13.63
N ALA A 23 19.98 38.63 -13.72
CA ALA A 23 19.86 37.19 -13.87
C ALA A 23 20.44 36.69 -15.22
N ARG A 24 20.19 37.43 -16.31
CA ARG A 24 20.76 37.12 -17.62
C ARG A 24 22.28 37.20 -17.65
N ASP A 25 22.84 38.28 -17.11
CA ASP A 25 24.29 38.49 -17.03
C ASP A 25 24.96 37.42 -16.16
N HIS A 26 24.32 37.02 -15.04
CA HIS A 26 24.77 35.94 -14.20
C HIS A 26 24.71 34.57 -14.88
N PHE A 27 23.68 34.31 -15.72
CA PHE A 27 23.57 33.09 -16.52
C PHE A 27 24.55 33.05 -17.68
N GLU A 28 24.88 34.18 -18.29
CA GLU A 28 25.93 34.30 -19.32
C GLU A 28 27.34 34.06 -18.75
N GLU A 29 27.61 34.48 -17.54
CA GLU A 29 28.86 34.23 -16.83
C GLU A 29 29.09 32.73 -16.52
N TYR A 30 28.01 31.95 -16.30
CA TYR A 30 28.08 30.49 -16.05
C TYR A 30 28.03 29.61 -17.29
N ASP A 31 28.02 30.17 -18.51
CA ASP A 31 27.96 29.47 -19.81
C ASP A 31 26.85 28.37 -19.84
N LEU A 32 25.69 28.65 -19.20
CA LEU A 32 24.58 27.74 -19.14
C LEU A 32 23.79 27.79 -20.45
N ASP A 33 23.83 26.69 -21.23
CA ASP A 33 23.00 26.52 -22.41
C ASP A 33 21.50 26.71 -22.07
N LYS A 34 20.76 27.47 -22.89
CA LYS A 34 19.31 27.74 -22.75
C LYS A 34 18.49 26.48 -22.54
N ALA A 35 18.86 25.38 -23.22
CA ALA A 35 18.18 24.09 -23.02
C ALA A 35 18.36 23.53 -21.61
N THR A 36 19.51 23.75 -20.98
CA THR A 36 19.78 23.33 -19.60
C THR A 36 18.97 24.18 -18.61
N ILE A 37 18.82 25.47 -18.86
CA ILE A 37 18.01 26.37 -18.01
C ILE A 37 16.54 25.95 -18.08
N VAL A 38 15.99 25.81 -19.28
CA VAL A 38 14.59 25.35 -19.47
C VAL A 38 14.35 24.00 -18.79
N HIS A 39 15.29 23.06 -18.94
CA HIS A 39 15.19 21.76 -18.30
C HIS A 39 15.12 21.85 -16.75
N ARG A 40 15.98 22.67 -16.15
CA ARG A 40 15.98 22.88 -14.67
C ARG A 40 14.70 23.56 -14.19
N ILE A 41 14.24 24.61 -14.90
CA ILE A 41 12.98 25.28 -14.58
C ILE A 41 11.80 24.29 -14.68
N SER A 42 11.75 23.49 -15.75
CA SER A 42 10.69 22.48 -15.92
C SER A 42 10.69 21.45 -14.81
N LEU A 43 11.87 21.00 -14.34
CA LEU A 43 11.97 20.10 -13.19
C LEU A 43 11.47 20.75 -11.89
N ILE A 44 11.86 22.01 -11.63
CA ILE A 44 11.41 22.74 -10.45
C ILE A 44 9.89 22.93 -10.48
N LEU A 45 9.32 23.33 -11.62
CA LEU A 45 7.86 23.45 -11.77
C LEU A 45 7.16 22.12 -11.55
N THR A 46 7.73 21.02 -12.05
CA THR A 46 7.20 19.67 -11.82
C THR A 46 7.15 19.34 -10.31
N LEU A 47 8.21 19.66 -9.58
CA LEU A 47 8.25 19.43 -8.13
C LEU A 47 7.26 20.31 -7.37
N ILE A 48 7.08 21.57 -7.78
CA ILE A 48 6.08 22.46 -7.21
C ILE A 48 4.67 21.89 -7.44
N ILE A 49 4.35 21.47 -8.66
CA ILE A 49 3.07 20.82 -8.98
C ILE A 49 2.89 19.55 -8.13
N ALA A 50 3.94 18.75 -7.98
CA ALA A 50 3.90 17.54 -7.17
C ALA A 50 3.55 17.81 -5.70
N ILE A 51 4.10 18.87 -5.12
CA ILE A 51 3.81 19.29 -3.74
C ILE A 51 2.37 19.79 -3.65
N ILE A 52 1.95 20.69 -4.56
CA ILE A 52 0.59 21.24 -4.57
C ILE A 52 -0.45 20.12 -4.65
N VAL A 53 -0.28 19.17 -5.57
CA VAL A 53 -1.24 18.08 -5.75
C VAL A 53 -1.27 17.15 -4.52
N ARG A 54 -0.14 16.92 -3.85
CA ARG A 54 -0.08 16.10 -2.62
C ARG A 54 -0.60 16.81 -1.38
N THR A 55 -0.55 18.14 -1.34
CA THR A 55 -1.14 18.95 -0.28
C THR A 55 -2.54 19.48 -0.61
N TYR A 56 -3.12 19.00 -1.71
CA TYR A 56 -4.44 19.43 -2.19
C TYR A 56 -5.56 19.27 -1.14
N PRO A 57 -5.55 18.27 -0.23
CA PRO A 57 -6.53 18.20 0.86
C PRO A 57 -6.65 19.51 1.66
N ILE A 58 -5.53 20.17 1.95
CA ILE A 58 -5.55 21.46 2.67
C ILE A 58 -6.30 22.54 1.88
N LEU A 59 -6.12 22.55 0.55
CA LEU A 59 -6.81 23.50 -0.33
C LEU A 59 -8.33 23.28 -0.38
N LEU A 60 -8.78 22.07 -0.06
CA LEU A 60 -10.19 21.70 0.06
C LEU A 60 -10.76 21.92 1.47
N GLY A 61 -9.94 22.43 2.40
CA GLY A 61 -10.36 22.68 3.77
C GLY A 61 -10.25 21.47 4.70
N TRP A 62 -9.64 20.36 4.28
CA TRP A 62 -9.39 19.22 5.17
C TRP A 62 -8.25 19.54 6.13
N ASP A 63 -8.45 19.26 7.39
CA ASP A 63 -7.38 19.32 8.38
C ASP A 63 -6.29 18.26 8.06
N PRO A 64 -5.01 18.58 8.32
CA PRO A 64 -3.91 17.61 8.18
C PRO A 64 -4.08 16.47 9.19
N THR A 65 -4.78 15.42 8.82
CA THR A 65 -5.01 14.23 9.64
C THR A 65 -4.52 12.97 8.94
N ILE A 66 -4.35 11.92 9.72
CA ILE A 66 -4.05 10.58 9.19
C ILE A 66 -5.33 10.02 8.55
N LYS A 67 -5.20 9.43 7.36
CA LYS A 67 -6.34 9.10 6.49
C LYS A 67 -6.77 7.64 6.51
N ALA A 68 -5.89 6.72 6.88
CA ALA A 68 -6.11 5.28 6.85
C ALA A 68 -5.89 4.65 8.23
N PHE A 69 -6.22 3.37 8.41
CA PHE A 69 -6.08 2.66 9.70
C PHE A 69 -4.62 2.35 10.04
N ASP A 70 -3.87 1.73 9.13
CA ASP A 70 -2.51 1.25 9.37
C ASP A 70 -1.54 2.35 9.78
N PRO A 71 -1.60 3.57 9.21
CA PRO A 71 -0.77 4.68 9.62
C PRO A 71 -0.84 5.07 11.10
N TRP A 72 -1.93 4.79 11.79
CA TRP A 72 -2.03 5.10 13.23
C TRP A 72 -1.08 4.24 14.07
N MET A 73 -0.86 2.99 13.71
CA MET A 73 0.15 2.17 14.36
C MET A 73 1.57 2.66 14.03
N GLN A 74 1.80 3.20 12.83
CA GLN A 74 3.09 3.81 12.50
C GLN A 74 3.36 5.06 13.35
N LEU A 75 2.33 5.89 13.59
CA LEU A 75 2.43 7.04 14.49
C LEU A 75 2.70 6.59 15.93
N ARG A 76 1.92 5.64 16.47
CA ARG A 76 2.10 5.10 17.82
C ARG A 76 3.49 4.51 18.03
N ALA A 77 4.03 3.81 17.03
CA ALA A 77 5.40 3.31 17.07
C ALA A 77 6.45 4.45 17.03
N ALA A 78 6.18 5.52 16.28
CA ALA A 78 7.06 6.68 16.26
C ALA A 78 7.05 7.44 17.60
N GLU A 79 5.90 7.58 18.24
CA GLU A 79 5.75 8.14 19.59
C GLU A 79 6.51 7.31 20.62
N TYR A 80 6.40 5.98 20.54
CA TYR A 80 7.17 5.09 21.41
C TYR A 80 8.69 5.26 21.21
N ILE A 81 9.17 5.33 19.97
CA ILE A 81 10.58 5.56 19.65
C ILE A 81 11.04 6.92 20.18
N LEU A 82 10.21 7.95 20.05
CA LEU A 82 10.56 9.30 20.53
C LEU A 82 10.65 9.34 22.06
N ALA A 83 9.81 8.63 22.78
CA ALA A 83 9.76 8.60 24.23
C ALA A 83 10.84 7.68 24.85
N ASN A 84 11.08 6.50 24.29
CA ASN A 84 11.90 5.45 24.88
C ASN A 84 13.21 5.16 24.12
N GLY A 85 13.29 5.60 22.86
CA GLY A 85 14.44 5.35 21.99
C GLY A 85 14.24 4.17 21.04
N PHE A 86 15.09 4.14 20.01
CA PHE A 86 14.98 3.12 18.93
C PHE A 86 15.31 1.71 19.41
N PHE A 87 16.27 1.55 20.32
CA PHE A 87 16.66 0.20 20.78
C PHE A 87 15.57 -0.43 21.66
N ASP A 88 14.88 0.37 22.47
CA ASP A 88 13.77 -0.09 23.29
C ASP A 88 12.58 -0.49 22.44
N PHE A 89 12.36 0.20 21.30
CA PHE A 89 11.34 -0.20 20.33
C PHE A 89 11.58 -1.61 19.79
N LEU A 90 12.83 -2.05 19.57
CA LEU A 90 13.10 -3.39 19.04
C LEU A 90 12.66 -4.51 19.98
N THR A 91 12.51 -4.21 21.27
CA THR A 91 12.04 -5.13 22.29
C THR A 91 10.65 -4.76 22.85
N TRP A 92 9.99 -3.78 22.26
CA TRP A 92 8.70 -3.30 22.71
C TRP A 92 7.64 -4.39 22.64
N TYR A 93 7.15 -4.77 23.80
CA TYR A 93 6.05 -5.72 23.97
C TYR A 93 4.76 -4.94 24.27
N ASP A 94 3.88 -4.90 23.27
CA ASP A 94 2.62 -4.17 23.32
C ASP A 94 1.50 -5.06 23.90
N THR A 95 0.98 -4.68 25.06
CA THR A 95 -0.11 -5.39 25.74
C THR A 95 -1.49 -4.85 25.37
N PHE A 96 -1.59 -3.75 24.61
CA PHE A 96 -2.87 -3.15 24.20
C PHE A 96 -3.56 -3.86 23.05
N SER A 97 -2.89 -4.77 22.38
CA SER A 97 -3.46 -5.56 21.30
C SER A 97 -3.13 -7.04 21.45
N TRP A 98 -3.93 -7.87 20.81
CA TRP A 98 -3.79 -9.33 20.86
C TRP A 98 -3.92 -9.91 22.26
N TYR A 99 -4.84 -9.34 23.06
CA TYR A 99 -5.12 -9.88 24.40
C TYR A 99 -5.53 -11.36 24.33
N PRO A 100 -5.11 -12.27 25.22
CA PRO A 100 -4.26 -12.01 26.39
C PRO A 100 -2.75 -12.06 26.08
N TYR A 101 -2.34 -12.39 24.85
CA TYR A 101 -0.95 -12.71 24.51
C TYR A 101 -0.07 -11.49 24.25
N GLY A 102 -0.65 -10.32 23.94
CA GLY A 102 0.12 -9.16 23.50
C GLY A 102 0.84 -9.35 22.16
N SER A 103 1.68 -8.38 21.78
CA SER A 103 2.44 -8.41 20.55
C SER A 103 3.84 -7.83 20.72
N LEU A 104 4.87 -8.54 20.27
CA LEU A 104 6.23 -8.00 20.18
C LEU A 104 6.33 -7.09 18.95
N ARG A 105 6.10 -5.79 19.14
CA ARG A 105 6.02 -4.82 18.03
C ARG A 105 7.32 -4.67 17.27
N GLY A 106 8.47 -4.71 17.97
CA GLY A 106 9.77 -4.67 17.32
C GLY A 106 9.99 -5.77 16.28
N ALA A 107 9.35 -6.95 16.47
CA ALA A 107 9.39 -8.07 15.53
C ALA A 107 8.19 -8.09 14.56
N SER A 108 7.08 -7.44 14.87
CA SER A 108 5.87 -7.46 14.03
C SER A 108 5.73 -6.25 13.10
N LEU A 109 6.45 -5.14 13.34
CA LEU A 109 6.42 -3.93 12.53
C LEU A 109 7.74 -3.69 11.80
N TYR A 110 7.66 -3.07 10.64
CA TYR A 110 8.83 -2.48 9.97
C TYR A 110 9.13 -1.12 10.58
N PHE A 111 10.36 -0.91 11.05
CA PHE A 111 10.73 0.31 11.76
C PHE A 111 11.01 1.53 10.86
N GLY A 112 11.10 1.35 9.53
CA GLY A 112 11.50 2.42 8.62
C GLY A 112 10.51 3.59 8.58
N VAL A 113 9.20 3.33 8.62
CA VAL A 113 8.18 4.40 8.64
C VAL A 113 8.17 5.14 9.98
N PRO A 114 8.11 4.47 11.14
CA PRO A 114 8.25 5.16 12.43
C PRO A 114 9.51 6.03 12.52
N LEU A 115 10.66 5.52 12.08
CA LEU A 115 11.90 6.31 12.05
C LEU A 115 11.82 7.51 11.12
N ALA A 116 11.15 7.39 9.97
CA ALA A 116 10.96 8.51 9.06
C ALA A 116 10.07 9.60 9.68
N ILE A 117 9.04 9.22 10.44
CA ILE A 117 8.20 10.16 11.19
C ILE A 117 9.06 10.91 12.22
N VAL A 118 9.82 10.18 13.04
CA VAL A 118 10.74 10.77 14.05
C VAL A 118 11.77 11.67 13.39
N LEU A 119 12.34 11.26 12.25
CA LEU A 119 13.30 12.07 11.50
C LEU A 119 12.68 13.41 11.04
N VAL A 120 11.50 13.35 10.41
CA VAL A 120 10.80 14.56 9.93
C VAL A 120 10.46 15.47 11.11
N TYR A 121 9.93 14.92 12.21
CA TYR A 121 9.65 15.66 13.43
C TYR A 121 10.88 16.37 13.98
N ASN A 122 11.98 15.65 14.16
CA ASN A 122 13.23 16.20 14.71
C ASN A 122 13.84 17.27 13.79
N VAL A 123 13.84 17.05 12.46
CA VAL A 123 14.36 18.03 11.49
C VAL A 123 13.53 19.32 11.53
N LEU A 124 12.20 19.21 11.51
CA LEU A 124 11.33 20.40 11.52
C LEU A 124 11.43 21.15 12.86
N THR A 125 11.47 20.44 13.99
CA THR A 125 11.66 21.04 15.31
C THR A 125 13.04 21.70 15.42
N PHE A 126 14.10 21.08 14.91
CA PHE A 126 15.45 21.69 14.86
C PHE A 126 15.49 22.97 14.01
N LEU A 127 14.68 23.04 12.93
CA LEU A 127 14.52 24.25 12.11
C LEU A 127 13.65 25.32 12.78
N GLY A 128 13.15 25.09 13.99
CA GLY A 128 12.37 26.05 14.77
C GLY A 128 10.86 25.98 14.55
N PHE A 129 10.34 24.98 13.83
CA PHE A 129 8.90 24.80 13.69
C PHE A 129 8.33 24.11 14.94
N ASN A 130 7.30 24.71 15.54
CA ASN A 130 6.57 24.10 16.65
C ASN A 130 5.42 23.25 16.09
N ILE A 131 5.66 21.96 15.88
CA ILE A 131 4.71 21.02 15.31
C ILE A 131 4.51 19.81 16.21
N SER A 132 3.35 19.17 16.12
CA SER A 132 3.12 17.86 16.74
C SER A 132 3.75 16.74 15.91
N ILE A 133 4.07 15.61 16.55
CA ILE A 133 4.56 14.42 15.84
C ILE A 133 3.50 13.87 14.85
N GLN A 134 2.21 14.01 15.18
CA GLN A 134 1.11 13.66 14.28
C GLN A 134 1.13 14.51 12.99
N LEU A 135 1.34 15.83 13.11
CA LEU A 135 1.49 16.69 11.92
C LEU A 135 2.75 16.32 11.12
N ALA A 136 3.85 16.01 11.80
CA ALA A 136 5.06 15.52 11.12
C ALA A 136 4.78 14.21 10.36
N ALA A 137 4.02 13.29 10.93
CA ALA A 137 3.60 12.05 10.29
C ALA A 137 2.83 12.33 9.00
N THR A 138 1.84 13.25 9.04
CA THR A 138 1.05 13.57 7.82
C THR A 138 1.88 14.15 6.69
N LEU A 139 3.03 14.79 6.97
CA LEU A 139 3.95 15.36 5.98
C LEU A 139 4.90 14.33 5.36
N VAL A 140 5.15 13.19 6.02
CA VAL A 140 6.05 12.13 5.51
C VAL A 140 5.73 11.72 4.08
N PRO A 141 4.49 11.34 3.70
CA PRO A 141 4.19 10.93 2.34
C PRO A 141 4.42 12.04 1.30
N VAL A 142 4.18 13.30 1.65
CA VAL A 142 4.43 14.44 0.76
C VAL A 142 5.92 14.62 0.50
N ILE A 143 6.73 14.59 1.55
CA ILE A 143 8.19 14.76 1.48
C ILE A 143 8.81 13.59 0.70
N PHE A 144 8.57 12.36 1.14
CA PHE A 144 9.16 11.17 0.54
C PHE A 144 8.60 10.90 -0.85
N GLY A 145 7.32 11.18 -1.09
CA GLY A 145 6.70 11.11 -2.41
C GLY A 145 7.34 12.10 -3.40
N THR A 146 7.64 13.32 -2.97
CA THR A 146 8.35 14.30 -3.80
C THR A 146 9.79 13.88 -4.08
N ILE A 147 10.50 13.33 -3.09
CA ILE A 147 11.85 12.79 -3.28
C ILE A 147 11.82 11.58 -4.26
N THR A 148 10.75 10.76 -4.23
CA THR A 148 10.56 9.65 -5.18
C THR A 148 10.51 10.13 -6.63
N ILE A 149 9.92 11.29 -6.90
CA ILE A 149 9.91 11.89 -8.23
C ILE A 149 11.33 12.23 -8.69
N ILE A 150 12.15 12.80 -7.80
CA ILE A 150 13.56 13.08 -8.07
C ILE A 150 14.34 11.77 -8.32
N ALA A 151 14.10 10.74 -7.50
CA ALA A 151 14.73 9.44 -7.66
C ALA A 151 14.35 8.79 -9.02
N SER A 152 13.08 8.87 -9.40
CA SER A 152 12.58 8.37 -10.69
C SER A 152 13.18 9.14 -11.88
N TYR A 153 13.32 10.47 -11.74
CA TYR A 153 14.07 11.29 -12.70
C TYR A 153 15.51 10.81 -12.84
N LEU A 154 16.21 10.54 -11.74
CA LEU A 154 17.60 10.08 -11.76
C LEU A 154 17.73 8.71 -12.43
N LEU A 155 16.82 7.77 -12.12
CA LEU A 155 16.79 6.44 -12.72
C LEU A 155 16.54 6.51 -14.22
N ALA A 156 15.53 7.26 -14.67
CA ALA A 156 15.25 7.43 -16.10
C ALA A 156 16.37 8.16 -16.85
N LYS A 157 17.05 9.11 -16.20
CA LYS A 157 18.22 9.78 -16.76
C LYS A 157 19.39 8.83 -16.99
N GLU A 158 19.60 7.86 -16.10
CA GLU A 158 20.67 6.87 -16.21
C GLU A 158 20.33 5.82 -17.29
N LEU A 159 19.07 5.38 -17.33
CA LEU A 159 18.62 4.32 -18.23
C LEU A 159 18.33 4.81 -19.65
N ILE A 160 17.80 6.02 -19.84
CA ILE A 160 17.30 6.51 -21.13
C ILE A 160 18.03 7.80 -21.53
N SER A 161 17.53 8.96 -21.06
CA SER A 161 18.05 10.28 -21.44
C SER A 161 17.60 11.38 -20.48
N LYS A 162 18.22 12.59 -20.53
CA LYS A 162 17.77 13.74 -19.77
C LYS A 162 16.32 14.16 -20.08
N ARG A 163 15.86 14.00 -21.34
CA ARG A 163 14.50 14.35 -21.76
C ARG A 163 13.49 13.34 -21.21
N ALA A 164 13.76 12.05 -21.37
CA ALA A 164 12.94 10.99 -20.81
C ALA A 164 12.83 11.12 -19.29
N ALA A 165 13.90 11.51 -18.60
CA ALA A 165 13.90 11.77 -17.17
C ALA A 165 12.88 12.85 -16.75
N LEU A 166 12.79 13.95 -17.53
CA LEU A 166 11.81 15.00 -17.24
C LEU A 166 10.38 14.49 -17.44
N PHE A 167 10.09 13.74 -18.53
CA PHE A 167 8.78 13.11 -18.71
C PHE A 167 8.46 12.15 -17.58
N THR A 168 9.41 11.31 -17.16
CA THR A 168 9.23 10.41 -16.00
C THR A 168 8.85 11.19 -14.75
N ALA A 169 9.55 12.31 -14.45
CA ALA A 169 9.24 13.14 -13.30
C ALA A 169 7.83 13.74 -13.37
N MET A 170 7.45 14.30 -14.54
CA MET A 170 6.11 14.87 -14.75
C MET A 170 5.00 13.83 -14.58
N ILE A 171 5.21 12.63 -15.12
CA ILE A 171 4.27 11.51 -14.98
C ILE A 171 4.15 11.11 -13.51
N MET A 172 5.26 10.85 -12.81
CA MET A 172 5.27 10.47 -11.40
C MET A 172 4.66 11.52 -10.47
N ALA A 173 4.71 12.80 -10.86
CA ALA A 173 4.13 13.88 -10.07
C ALA A 173 2.60 13.75 -9.91
N VAL A 174 1.91 13.23 -10.93
CA VAL A 174 0.44 13.28 -11.05
C VAL A 174 -0.24 11.94 -11.29
N THR A 175 0.51 10.84 -11.45
CA THR A 175 -0.09 9.52 -11.70
C THR A 175 -0.90 9.06 -10.49
N PRO A 176 -2.22 8.78 -10.65
CA PRO A 176 -3.10 8.43 -9.54
C PRO A 176 -2.62 7.24 -8.71
N SER A 177 -2.07 6.18 -9.35
CA SER A 177 -1.58 4.99 -8.66
C SER A 177 -0.48 5.26 -7.62
N PHE A 178 0.38 6.28 -7.84
CA PHE A 178 1.38 6.69 -6.87
C PHE A 178 0.88 7.81 -5.95
N LEU A 179 0.02 8.68 -6.49
CA LEU A 179 -0.51 9.82 -5.76
C LEU A 179 -1.35 9.37 -4.55
N SER A 180 -2.19 8.33 -4.72
CA SER A 180 -3.06 7.77 -3.66
C SER A 180 -2.31 7.41 -2.38
N ARG A 181 -1.06 6.96 -2.52
CA ARG A 181 -0.20 6.51 -1.41
C ARG A 181 0.89 7.53 -1.02
N SER A 182 0.89 8.71 -1.63
CA SER A 182 1.86 9.78 -1.35
C SER A 182 1.20 11.14 -1.07
N ILE A 183 -0.12 11.17 -0.92
CA ILE A 183 -0.88 12.37 -0.55
C ILE A 183 -0.77 12.63 0.97
N LEU A 184 -0.99 13.87 1.37
CA LEU A 184 -0.97 14.31 2.76
C LEU A 184 -1.83 13.39 3.65
N GLY A 185 -1.26 12.90 4.74
CA GLY A 185 -1.94 12.06 5.72
C GLY A 185 -1.91 10.55 5.44
N PHE A 186 -1.46 10.11 4.26
CA PHE A 186 -1.31 8.68 3.97
C PHE A 186 0.09 8.18 4.34
N VAL A 187 0.39 8.12 5.65
CA VAL A 187 1.73 7.77 6.17
C VAL A 187 1.87 6.27 6.40
N ASP A 188 2.02 5.52 5.31
CA ASP A 188 2.20 4.07 5.37
C ASP A 188 3.48 3.63 4.65
N ASN A 189 3.76 2.33 4.73
CA ASN A 189 4.98 1.67 4.22
C ASN A 189 5.27 1.99 2.74
N GLU A 190 4.22 2.16 1.94
CA GLU A 190 4.30 2.37 0.51
C GLU A 190 4.98 3.69 0.13
N SER A 191 4.69 4.77 0.84
CA SER A 191 5.23 6.11 0.51
C SER A 191 6.75 6.16 0.57
N ILE A 192 7.34 5.40 1.49
CA ILE A 192 8.79 5.28 1.68
C ILE A 192 9.35 4.12 0.86
N GLY A 193 8.62 3.01 0.79
CA GLY A 193 9.06 1.81 0.11
C GLY A 193 9.30 2.02 -1.39
N VAL A 194 8.43 2.76 -2.07
CA VAL A 194 8.64 3.10 -3.50
C VAL A 194 9.88 3.95 -3.69
N LEU A 195 10.16 4.92 -2.79
CA LEU A 195 11.39 5.71 -2.85
C LEU A 195 12.63 4.81 -2.80
N PHE A 196 12.70 3.94 -1.80
CA PHE A 196 13.87 3.07 -1.63
C PHE A 196 14.01 2.04 -2.75
N THR A 197 12.89 1.55 -3.31
CA THR A 197 12.90 0.70 -4.51
C THR A 197 13.55 1.43 -5.69
N VAL A 198 13.11 2.65 -5.99
CA VAL A 198 13.63 3.44 -7.12
C VAL A 198 15.08 3.83 -6.90
N LEU A 199 15.47 4.21 -5.68
CA LEU A 199 16.87 4.52 -5.35
C LEU A 199 17.78 3.28 -5.43
N ALA A 200 17.34 2.11 -4.94
CA ALA A 200 18.08 0.87 -5.08
C ALA A 200 18.31 0.56 -6.56
N PHE A 201 17.29 0.67 -7.41
CA PHE A 201 17.41 0.44 -8.85
C PHE A 201 18.27 1.49 -9.56
N TYR A 202 18.19 2.76 -9.15
CA TYR A 202 19.05 3.81 -9.68
C TYR A 202 20.53 3.51 -9.41
N PHE A 203 20.88 3.23 -8.15
CA PHE A 203 22.27 2.96 -7.79
C PHE A 203 22.76 1.62 -8.33
N PHE A 204 21.90 0.60 -8.41
CA PHE A 204 22.21 -0.66 -9.06
C PHE A 204 22.49 -0.46 -10.57
N SER A 205 21.62 0.27 -11.27
CA SER A 205 21.82 0.59 -12.68
C SER A 205 23.12 1.36 -12.90
N ARG A 206 23.39 2.35 -12.07
CA ARG A 206 24.64 3.11 -12.11
C ARG A 206 25.86 2.24 -11.82
N ALA A 207 25.74 1.23 -10.94
CA ALA A 207 26.83 0.31 -10.62
C ALA A 207 27.31 -0.45 -11.84
N PHE A 208 26.43 -1.09 -12.60
CA PHE A 208 26.84 -1.85 -13.77
C PHE A 208 27.08 -1.01 -15.03
N LEU A 209 26.37 0.12 -15.19
CA LEU A 209 26.56 0.99 -16.35
C LEU A 209 27.84 1.81 -16.28
N ARG A 210 28.24 2.24 -15.07
CA ARG A 210 29.43 3.08 -14.86
C ARG A 210 30.58 2.36 -14.17
N ASP A 211 30.49 1.06 -13.98
CA ASP A 211 31.48 0.23 -13.30
C ASP A 211 31.85 0.76 -11.89
N SER A 212 30.85 1.06 -11.08
CA SER A 212 31.01 1.70 -9.80
C SER A 212 30.65 0.79 -8.61
N ASN A 213 31.66 0.24 -7.94
CA ASN A 213 31.45 -0.56 -6.72
C ASN A 213 30.78 0.25 -5.60
N ARG A 214 31.09 1.56 -5.48
CA ARG A 214 30.43 2.44 -4.51
C ARG A 214 28.92 2.48 -4.73
N SER A 215 28.51 2.59 -6.00
CA SER A 215 27.07 2.56 -6.34
C SER A 215 26.43 1.21 -6.01
N ALA A 216 27.12 0.10 -6.18
CA ALA A 216 26.62 -1.22 -5.78
C ALA A 216 26.40 -1.34 -4.26
N VAL A 217 27.35 -0.83 -3.46
CA VAL A 217 27.21 -0.75 -1.99
C VAL A 217 25.99 0.10 -1.62
N ILE A 218 25.86 1.30 -2.20
CA ILE A 218 24.73 2.20 -1.93
C ILE A 218 23.39 1.54 -2.35
N ALA A 219 23.37 0.80 -3.47
CA ALA A 219 22.19 0.04 -3.87
C ALA A 219 21.79 -1.00 -2.82
N GLY A 220 22.77 -1.72 -2.25
CA GLY A 220 22.54 -2.65 -1.15
C GLY A 220 22.01 -1.99 0.13
N LEU A 221 22.50 -0.79 0.45
CA LEU A 221 22.00 0.00 1.58
C LEU A 221 20.55 0.48 1.36
N PHE A 222 20.19 0.92 0.15
CA PHE A 222 18.80 1.27 -0.14
C PHE A 222 17.88 0.05 -0.19
N MET A 223 18.38 -1.11 -0.61
CA MET A 223 17.62 -2.36 -0.53
C MET A 223 17.37 -2.77 0.94
N PHE A 224 18.36 -2.58 1.83
CA PHE A 224 18.17 -2.73 3.28
C PHE A 224 17.15 -1.73 3.83
N ALA A 225 17.26 -0.44 3.47
CA ALA A 225 16.30 0.58 3.89
C ALA A 225 14.88 0.23 3.43
N LEU A 226 14.73 -0.34 2.24
CA LEU A 226 13.47 -0.89 1.74
C LEU A 226 12.99 -2.06 2.61
N GLY A 227 13.87 -3.04 2.90
CA GLY A 227 13.57 -4.21 3.72
C GLY A 227 13.21 -3.87 5.17
N SER A 228 13.69 -2.74 5.69
CA SER A 228 13.33 -2.22 7.02
C SER A 228 12.04 -1.41 7.04
N SER A 229 11.50 -1.05 5.86
CA SER A 229 10.36 -0.15 5.73
C SER A 229 9.09 -0.83 5.20
N TRP A 230 9.21 -1.86 4.37
CA TRP A 230 8.07 -2.40 3.64
C TRP A 230 8.24 -3.87 3.26
N GLY A 231 7.22 -4.69 3.51
CA GLY A 231 7.23 -6.13 3.17
C GLY A 231 7.38 -6.43 1.68
N ALA A 232 6.97 -5.50 0.81
CA ALA A 232 7.14 -5.65 -0.63
C ALA A 232 8.59 -5.45 -1.12
N PHE A 233 9.58 -5.31 -0.22
CA PHE A 233 10.99 -5.35 -0.59
C PHE A 233 11.34 -6.63 -1.36
N ARG A 234 10.64 -7.73 -1.07
CA ARG A 234 10.76 -9.01 -1.75
C ARG A 234 10.61 -8.88 -3.25
N PHE A 235 9.64 -8.08 -3.70
CA PHE A 235 9.48 -7.77 -5.12
C PHE A 235 10.76 -7.20 -5.75
N ALA A 236 11.33 -6.16 -5.14
CA ALA A 236 12.52 -5.50 -5.66
C ALA A 236 13.77 -6.41 -5.59
N PHE A 237 13.86 -7.19 -4.51
CA PHE A 237 14.96 -8.12 -4.26
C PHE A 237 14.94 -9.28 -5.25
N ASP A 238 13.76 -9.87 -5.50
CA ASP A 238 13.57 -11.00 -6.42
C ASP A 238 13.55 -10.61 -7.90
N LEU A 239 13.32 -9.34 -8.19
CA LEU A 239 13.45 -8.83 -9.56
C LEU A 239 14.90 -8.86 -10.06
N LEU A 240 15.88 -8.65 -9.18
CA LEU A 240 17.30 -8.64 -9.56
C LEU A 240 17.79 -9.97 -10.12
N PRO A 241 17.54 -11.15 -9.52
CA PRO A 241 17.90 -12.44 -10.11
C PRO A 241 17.21 -12.69 -11.44
N LEU A 242 15.96 -12.27 -11.60
CA LEU A 242 15.27 -12.41 -12.88
C LEU A 242 15.92 -11.56 -13.97
N ILE A 243 16.30 -10.32 -13.67
CA ILE A 243 17.07 -9.48 -14.60
C ILE A 243 18.41 -10.15 -14.94
N ALA A 244 19.13 -10.68 -13.93
CA ALA A 244 20.39 -11.37 -14.16
C ALA A 244 20.22 -12.60 -15.06
N LEU A 245 19.17 -13.39 -14.84
CA LEU A 245 18.83 -14.54 -15.68
C LEU A 245 18.59 -14.13 -17.14
N VAL A 246 17.78 -13.09 -17.37
CA VAL A 246 17.51 -12.57 -18.74
C VAL A 246 18.79 -12.04 -19.38
N MET A 247 19.68 -11.37 -18.61
CA MET A 247 20.99 -10.94 -19.12
C MET A 247 21.87 -12.13 -19.56
N VAL A 248 21.85 -13.24 -18.81
CA VAL A 248 22.57 -14.46 -19.18
C VAL A 248 21.97 -15.08 -20.44
N ILE A 249 20.66 -15.29 -20.49
CA ILE A 249 19.95 -15.91 -21.62
C ILE A 249 20.15 -15.10 -22.92
N THR A 250 20.13 -13.77 -22.84
CA THR A 250 20.31 -12.89 -24.00
C THR A 250 21.77 -12.65 -24.38
N GLY A 251 22.71 -13.25 -23.63
CA GLY A 251 24.17 -13.06 -23.87
C GLY A 251 24.65 -11.63 -23.58
N LYS A 252 23.92 -10.89 -22.76
CA LYS A 252 24.24 -9.50 -22.34
C LYS A 252 24.87 -9.43 -20.94
N MET A 253 25.14 -10.58 -20.31
CA MET A 253 25.81 -10.63 -19.02
C MET A 253 27.25 -10.10 -19.14
N THR A 254 27.58 -9.11 -18.33
CA THR A 254 28.92 -8.52 -18.26
C THR A 254 29.54 -8.70 -16.88
N HIS A 255 30.86 -8.71 -16.78
CA HIS A 255 31.55 -8.76 -15.48
C HIS A 255 31.19 -7.57 -14.57
N ARG A 256 30.87 -6.40 -15.15
CA ARG A 256 30.40 -5.22 -14.41
C ARG A 256 29.04 -5.48 -13.79
N PHE A 257 28.13 -6.11 -14.54
CA PHE A 257 26.80 -6.48 -14.04
C PHE A 257 26.93 -7.52 -12.91
N MET A 258 27.75 -8.57 -13.11
CA MET A 258 27.97 -9.60 -12.10
C MET A 258 28.51 -9.03 -10.79
N ARG A 259 29.53 -8.16 -10.86
CA ARG A 259 30.06 -7.49 -9.63
C ARG A 259 29.02 -6.62 -8.96
N ALA A 260 28.28 -5.83 -9.73
CA ALA A 260 27.20 -5.00 -9.19
C ALA A 260 26.14 -5.87 -8.49
N TYR A 261 25.72 -6.97 -9.12
CA TYR A 261 24.74 -7.90 -8.56
C TYR A 261 25.24 -8.52 -7.25
N ILE A 262 26.40 -9.17 -7.29
CA ILE A 262 26.99 -9.87 -6.12
C ILE A 262 27.14 -8.89 -4.95
N THR A 263 27.71 -7.71 -5.19
CA THR A 263 27.92 -6.71 -4.13
C THR A 263 26.59 -6.23 -3.55
N THR A 264 25.61 -5.87 -4.39
CA THR A 264 24.32 -5.35 -3.95
C THR A 264 23.57 -6.42 -3.13
N VAL A 265 23.44 -7.63 -3.67
CA VAL A 265 22.69 -8.71 -3.01
C VAL A 265 23.36 -9.15 -1.72
N SER A 266 24.69 -9.32 -1.70
CA SER A 266 25.40 -9.74 -0.47
C SER A 266 25.23 -8.73 0.66
N ILE A 267 25.39 -7.43 0.38
CA ILE A 267 25.22 -6.38 1.40
C ILE A 267 23.78 -6.33 1.88
N SER A 268 22.82 -6.31 0.96
CA SER A 268 21.41 -6.24 1.33
C SER A 268 20.97 -7.47 2.14
N THR A 269 21.38 -8.67 1.76
CA THR A 269 21.03 -9.90 2.50
C THR A 269 21.52 -9.83 3.95
N ILE A 270 22.81 -9.51 4.16
CA ILE A 270 23.39 -9.42 5.51
C ILE A 270 22.62 -8.41 6.37
N LEU A 271 22.30 -7.25 5.81
CA LEU A 271 21.62 -6.20 6.55
C LEU A 271 20.12 -6.48 6.78
N ILE A 272 19.43 -7.10 5.80
CA ILE A 272 18.01 -7.45 5.92
C ILE A 272 17.81 -8.53 7.00
N MET A 273 18.73 -9.46 7.15
CA MET A 273 18.70 -10.44 8.24
C MET A 273 18.76 -9.80 9.65
N MET A 274 19.30 -8.59 9.76
CA MET A 274 19.33 -7.83 11.02
C MET A 274 18.00 -7.12 11.35
N VAL A 275 17.05 -7.08 10.40
CA VAL A 275 15.71 -6.53 10.64
C VAL A 275 14.92 -7.56 11.45
N PRO A 276 14.43 -7.24 12.68
CA PRO A 276 13.80 -8.23 13.55
C PRO A 276 12.60 -8.94 12.93
N ARG A 277 11.80 -8.23 12.13
CA ARG A 277 10.65 -8.80 11.43
C ARG A 277 11.03 -9.85 10.37
N THR A 278 12.18 -9.70 9.75
CA THR A 278 12.65 -10.60 8.69
C THR A 278 13.52 -11.71 9.28
N GLY A 279 14.45 -11.34 10.16
CA GLY A 279 15.30 -12.26 10.90
C GLY A 279 16.23 -13.13 10.04
N GLY A 280 16.90 -14.07 10.69
CA GLY A 280 17.81 -14.99 10.02
C GLY A 280 17.13 -16.02 9.12
N GLN A 281 15.83 -16.25 9.29
CA GLN A 281 15.04 -17.16 8.45
C GLN A 281 15.00 -16.73 6.98
N PHE A 282 15.21 -15.45 6.72
CA PHE A 282 15.20 -14.90 5.36
C PHE A 282 16.10 -15.64 4.37
N ILE A 283 17.23 -16.17 4.81
CA ILE A 283 18.14 -16.92 3.91
C ILE A 283 17.64 -18.33 3.55
N THR A 284 16.71 -18.86 4.33
CA THR A 284 16.09 -20.18 4.09
C THR A 284 14.72 -20.05 3.42
N ASP A 285 14.12 -18.87 3.47
CA ASP A 285 12.87 -18.57 2.77
C ASP A 285 13.10 -18.53 1.25
N LEU A 286 12.07 -18.88 0.48
CA LEU A 286 12.14 -18.91 -0.99
C LEU A 286 12.61 -17.57 -1.57
N GLU A 287 12.14 -16.47 -0.97
CA GLU A 287 12.46 -15.10 -1.38
C GLU A 287 13.94 -14.74 -1.16
N GLY A 288 14.59 -15.32 -0.16
CA GLY A 288 16.02 -15.15 0.07
C GLY A 288 16.87 -16.09 -0.76
N LEU A 289 16.39 -17.32 -0.95
CA LEU A 289 17.12 -18.36 -1.70
C LEU A 289 17.37 -17.99 -3.16
N ALA A 290 16.39 -17.38 -3.85
CA ALA A 290 16.52 -17.07 -5.27
C ALA A 290 17.63 -16.04 -5.55
N PRO A 291 17.71 -14.88 -4.87
CA PRO A 291 18.81 -13.93 -5.04
C PRO A 291 20.18 -14.48 -4.63
N ILE A 292 20.25 -15.24 -3.52
CA ILE A 292 21.50 -15.87 -3.03
C ILE A 292 21.95 -16.98 -3.99
N GLY A 293 21.02 -17.81 -4.44
CA GLY A 293 21.28 -18.85 -5.44
C GLY A 293 21.81 -18.28 -6.75
N MET A 294 21.29 -17.12 -7.17
CA MET A 294 21.79 -16.42 -8.34
C MET A 294 23.23 -15.88 -8.11
N VAL A 295 23.62 -15.47 -6.89
CA VAL A 295 25.02 -15.13 -6.60
C VAL A 295 25.92 -16.35 -6.85
N ALA A 296 25.56 -17.52 -6.29
CA ALA A 296 26.32 -18.75 -6.49
C ALA A 296 26.37 -19.14 -7.97
N PHE A 297 25.24 -19.04 -8.67
CA PHE A 297 25.16 -19.29 -10.11
C PHE A 297 26.07 -18.35 -10.93
N LEU A 298 26.09 -17.05 -10.66
CA LEU A 298 26.93 -16.10 -11.39
C LEU A 298 28.43 -16.31 -11.12
N VAL A 299 28.80 -16.69 -9.89
CA VAL A 299 30.18 -17.08 -9.57
C VAL A 299 30.58 -18.31 -10.39
N LEU A 300 29.76 -19.36 -10.38
CA LEU A 300 30.00 -20.57 -11.16
C LEU A 300 30.04 -20.27 -12.67
N PHE A 301 29.12 -19.45 -13.18
CA PHE A 301 29.09 -19.00 -14.57
C PHE A 301 30.37 -18.28 -14.96
N SER A 302 30.91 -17.40 -14.11
CA SER A 302 32.18 -16.71 -14.33
C SER A 302 33.36 -17.70 -14.37
N LEU A 303 33.42 -18.66 -13.46
CA LEU A 303 34.46 -19.71 -13.45
C LEU A 303 34.41 -20.59 -14.70
N LEU A 304 33.18 -20.98 -15.10
CA LEU A 304 32.98 -21.74 -16.34
C LEU A 304 33.39 -20.95 -17.57
N GLN A 305 33.10 -19.65 -17.59
CA GLN A 305 33.47 -18.75 -18.67
C GLN A 305 34.99 -18.60 -18.77
N ASP A 306 35.73 -18.57 -17.66
CA ASP A 306 37.18 -18.53 -17.64
C ASP A 306 37.80 -19.85 -18.07
N LEU A 307 37.26 -20.98 -17.58
CA LEU A 307 37.71 -22.34 -18.00
C LEU A 307 37.42 -22.58 -19.47
N SER A 308 36.37 -22.00 -20.02
CA SER A 308 35.93 -22.22 -21.41
C SER A 308 36.72 -21.44 -22.45
N LYS A 309 37.59 -20.53 -22.07
CA LYS A 309 38.46 -19.78 -23.03
C LYS A 309 39.23 -20.71 -23.98
N ASN A 310 39.41 -21.95 -23.58
CA ASN A 310 40.08 -22.99 -24.36
C ASN A 310 39.10 -23.96 -25.06
N LEU A 311 37.77 -23.77 -24.94
CA LEU A 311 36.75 -24.63 -25.55
C LEU A 311 36.27 -24.05 -26.88
N SER A 312 35.83 -24.93 -27.79
CA SER A 312 35.15 -24.48 -28.99
C SER A 312 33.79 -23.82 -28.65
N PRO A 313 33.25 -22.89 -29.45
CA PRO A 313 31.97 -22.23 -29.19
C PRO A 313 30.79 -23.23 -28.98
N GLU A 314 30.83 -24.37 -29.68
CA GLU A 314 29.83 -25.44 -29.53
C GLU A 314 29.95 -26.17 -28.19
N ALA A 315 31.19 -26.53 -27.79
CA ALA A 315 31.45 -27.17 -26.52
C ALA A 315 31.08 -26.24 -25.34
N PHE A 316 31.39 -24.96 -25.46
CA PHE A 316 30.98 -23.93 -24.49
C PHE A 316 29.45 -23.83 -24.34
N ARG A 317 28.72 -23.72 -25.44
CA ARG A 317 27.26 -23.69 -25.43
C ARG A 317 26.67 -24.93 -24.77
N ASN A 318 27.20 -26.12 -25.08
CA ASN A 318 26.71 -27.36 -24.51
C ASN A 318 26.97 -27.44 -22.99
N VAL A 319 28.12 -26.98 -22.53
CA VAL A 319 28.45 -26.93 -21.08
C VAL A 319 27.51 -25.98 -20.36
N ILE A 320 27.19 -24.80 -20.96
CA ILE A 320 26.25 -23.87 -20.36
C ILE A 320 24.83 -24.45 -20.34
N VAL A 321 24.36 -25.03 -21.45
CA VAL A 321 23.00 -25.60 -21.53
C VAL A 321 22.86 -26.77 -20.58
N LEU A 322 23.85 -27.68 -20.50
CA LEU A 322 23.87 -28.81 -19.55
C LEU A 322 23.97 -28.31 -18.10
N GLY A 323 24.81 -27.30 -17.83
CA GLY A 323 24.93 -26.70 -16.51
C GLY A 323 23.63 -26.06 -16.05
N PHE A 324 22.93 -25.33 -16.95
CA PHE A 324 21.61 -24.76 -16.69
C PHE A 324 20.55 -25.85 -16.43
N ALA A 325 20.49 -26.85 -17.30
CA ALA A 325 19.55 -27.95 -17.13
C ALA A 325 19.82 -28.72 -15.82
N SER A 326 21.07 -28.98 -15.50
CA SER A 326 21.44 -29.64 -14.24
C SER A 326 21.10 -28.80 -13.02
N LEU A 327 21.38 -27.50 -13.05
CA LEU A 327 21.03 -26.57 -11.96
C LEU A 327 19.51 -26.49 -11.77
N THR A 328 18.75 -26.37 -12.86
CA THR A 328 17.28 -26.34 -12.80
C THR A 328 16.71 -27.64 -12.21
N ILE A 329 17.25 -28.80 -12.60
CA ILE A 329 16.85 -30.10 -12.06
C ILE A 329 17.23 -30.21 -10.59
N ILE A 330 18.44 -29.80 -10.20
CA ILE A 330 18.89 -29.84 -8.81
C ILE A 330 18.02 -28.89 -7.94
N LEU A 331 17.84 -27.62 -8.35
CA LEU A 331 17.03 -26.66 -7.61
C LEU A 331 15.56 -27.07 -7.57
N GLY A 332 15.01 -27.57 -8.68
CA GLY A 332 13.65 -28.11 -8.75
C GLY A 332 13.49 -29.36 -7.87
N GLY A 333 14.49 -30.24 -7.86
CA GLY A 333 14.52 -31.41 -7.00
C GLY A 333 14.60 -31.04 -5.52
N ILE A 334 15.47 -30.13 -5.14
CA ILE A 334 15.58 -29.60 -3.77
C ILE A 334 14.23 -28.96 -3.37
N PHE A 335 13.68 -28.12 -4.20
CA PHE A 335 12.37 -27.49 -3.97
C PHE A 335 11.27 -28.53 -3.75
N THR A 336 11.19 -29.54 -4.63
CA THR A 336 10.22 -30.64 -4.50
C THR A 336 10.41 -31.42 -3.20
N ILE A 337 11.66 -31.73 -2.83
CA ILE A 337 11.96 -32.41 -1.56
C ILE A 337 11.52 -31.56 -0.37
N LEU A 338 11.83 -30.27 -0.37
CA LEU A 338 11.46 -29.37 0.70
C LEU A 338 9.93 -29.22 0.85
N VAL A 339 9.18 -29.20 -0.26
CA VAL A 339 7.71 -29.22 -0.25
C VAL A 339 7.16 -30.54 0.26
N VAL A 340 7.67 -31.67 -0.25
CA VAL A 340 7.18 -33.03 0.13
C VAL A 340 7.50 -33.38 1.58
N THR A 341 8.62 -32.86 2.13
CA THR A 341 9.01 -33.10 3.53
C THR A 341 8.33 -32.17 4.53
N GLY A 342 7.46 -31.24 4.06
CA GLY A 342 6.80 -30.24 4.92
C GLY A 342 7.76 -29.22 5.52
N LEU A 343 9.04 -29.19 5.11
CA LEU A 343 9.98 -28.16 5.54
C LEU A 343 9.65 -26.77 4.98
N ILE A 344 8.74 -26.72 4.00
CA ILE A 344 8.27 -25.51 3.32
C ILE A 344 6.74 -25.30 3.56
N ASP A 345 6.14 -25.92 4.55
CA ASP A 345 4.69 -25.79 4.83
C ASP A 345 4.24 -24.37 5.15
N ASN A 346 5.15 -23.45 5.43
CA ASN A 346 4.86 -22.05 5.71
C ASN A 346 5.53 -21.07 4.74
N ILE A 347 5.86 -21.49 3.52
CA ILE A 347 6.27 -20.49 2.51
C ILE A 347 5.09 -19.58 2.26
N GLY A 348 5.21 -18.40 2.81
CA GLY A 348 4.29 -17.30 2.78
C GLY A 348 3.14 -17.47 1.82
N SER A 349 2.04 -18.09 2.27
CA SER A 349 0.82 -18.27 1.48
C SER A 349 0.42 -16.98 0.76
N LYS A 350 0.71 -15.83 1.38
CA LYS A 350 0.55 -14.50 0.80
C LYS A 350 1.43 -14.27 -0.43
N PHE A 351 2.69 -14.71 -0.44
CA PHE A 351 3.58 -14.56 -1.60
C PHE A 351 3.18 -15.46 -2.76
N ILE A 352 2.85 -16.72 -2.46
CA ILE A 352 2.34 -17.66 -3.47
C ILE A 352 1.02 -17.13 -4.06
N SER A 353 0.17 -16.53 -3.26
CA SER A 353 -1.09 -15.92 -3.71
C SER A 353 -0.90 -14.70 -4.63
N VAL A 354 0.27 -14.04 -4.59
CA VAL A 354 0.62 -12.99 -5.56
C VAL A 354 1.06 -13.59 -6.89
N LEU A 355 1.82 -14.69 -6.87
CA LEU A 355 2.24 -15.40 -8.08
C LEU A 355 1.07 -16.14 -8.74
N PHE A 356 0.20 -16.74 -7.94
CA PHE A 356 -0.95 -17.53 -8.38
C PHE A 356 -2.23 -17.01 -7.70
N PRO A 357 -2.92 -16.01 -8.30
CA PRO A 357 -4.08 -15.36 -7.67
C PRO A 357 -5.20 -16.31 -7.24
N THR A 358 -5.37 -17.44 -7.93
CA THR A 358 -6.39 -18.43 -7.62
C THR A 358 -6.23 -19.11 -6.26
N VAL A 359 -5.00 -19.15 -5.72
CA VAL A 359 -4.72 -19.70 -4.39
C VAL A 359 -5.37 -18.87 -3.26
N ARG A 360 -5.72 -17.60 -3.53
CA ARG A 360 -6.36 -16.73 -2.52
C ARG A 360 -7.73 -17.23 -2.11
N ASN A 361 -8.47 -17.85 -3.01
CA ASN A 361 -9.81 -18.36 -2.72
C ASN A 361 -9.82 -19.36 -1.55
N ASP A 362 -8.68 -20.03 -1.32
CA ASP A 362 -8.48 -20.98 -0.24
C ASP A 362 -7.95 -20.31 1.05
N LEU A 363 -7.77 -18.98 1.04
CA LEU A 363 -7.17 -18.19 2.13
C LEU A 363 -8.10 -17.03 2.51
N PRO A 364 -9.20 -17.26 3.25
CA PRO A 364 -10.23 -16.25 3.53
C PRO A 364 -9.67 -14.96 4.16
N LEU A 365 -8.68 -15.08 5.05
CA LEU A 365 -8.06 -13.91 5.67
C LEU A 365 -7.32 -13.02 4.66
N ILE A 366 -6.69 -13.62 3.65
CA ILE A 366 -6.00 -12.85 2.59
C ILE A 366 -7.02 -12.31 1.59
N ASP A 367 -8.04 -13.09 1.25
CA ASP A 367 -9.08 -12.71 0.29
C ASP A 367 -10.03 -11.63 0.85
N SER A 368 -10.18 -11.56 2.17
CA SER A 368 -10.98 -10.53 2.84
C SER A 368 -10.46 -9.10 2.64
N VAL A 369 -9.19 -8.94 2.30
CA VAL A 369 -8.57 -7.62 2.09
C VAL A 369 -8.82 -7.16 0.67
N SER A 370 -9.62 -6.12 0.48
CA SER A 370 -10.01 -5.60 -0.84
C SER A 370 -8.83 -5.20 -1.74
N GLU A 371 -7.73 -4.77 -1.15
CA GLU A 371 -6.50 -4.42 -1.87
C GLU A 371 -5.75 -5.63 -2.46
N HIS A 372 -6.06 -6.84 -2.01
CA HIS A 372 -5.46 -8.08 -2.51
C HIS A 372 -6.17 -8.62 -3.76
N LEU A 373 -7.31 -8.07 -4.13
CA LEU A 373 -8.08 -8.53 -5.28
C LEU A 373 -7.34 -8.32 -6.61
N PRO A 374 -7.63 -9.15 -7.64
CA PRO A 374 -7.12 -8.93 -8.97
C PRO A 374 -7.58 -7.59 -9.56
N LEU A 375 -6.76 -7.00 -10.40
CA LEU A 375 -7.01 -5.69 -10.98
C LEU A 375 -8.09 -5.76 -12.08
N ALA A 376 -9.15 -4.98 -11.93
CA ALA A 376 -10.13 -4.76 -12.99
C ALA A 376 -9.64 -3.75 -14.04
N TRP A 377 -10.06 -3.88 -15.31
CA TRP A 377 -9.69 -2.97 -16.39
C TRP A 377 -10.05 -1.51 -16.11
N GLY A 378 -11.21 -1.25 -15.52
CA GLY A 378 -11.61 0.10 -15.11
C GLY A 378 -10.67 0.69 -14.07
N SER A 379 -10.23 -0.11 -13.12
CA SER A 379 -9.25 0.30 -12.11
C SER A 379 -7.87 0.55 -12.73
N LEU A 380 -7.42 -0.27 -13.68
CA LEU A 380 -6.18 -0.03 -14.42
C LEU A 380 -6.21 1.35 -15.11
N TYR A 381 -7.28 1.64 -15.85
CA TYR A 381 -7.41 2.92 -16.54
C TYR A 381 -7.50 4.11 -15.57
N SER A 382 -8.28 4.01 -14.51
CA SER A 382 -8.41 5.09 -13.53
C SER A 382 -7.11 5.40 -12.78
N ASN A 383 -6.21 4.42 -12.64
CA ASN A 383 -4.93 4.57 -11.96
C ASN A 383 -3.76 4.98 -12.88
N LEU A 384 -3.76 4.55 -14.14
CA LEU A 384 -2.70 4.89 -15.11
C LEU A 384 -3.12 5.97 -16.10
N SER A 385 -4.41 6.24 -16.29
CA SER A 385 -4.90 7.22 -17.27
C SER A 385 -4.32 6.95 -18.68
N THR A 386 -3.83 7.96 -19.36
CA THR A 386 -3.26 7.87 -20.72
C THR A 386 -2.00 7.00 -20.83
N LEU A 387 -1.35 6.64 -19.70
CA LEU A 387 -0.17 5.77 -19.72
C LEU A 387 -0.47 4.38 -20.29
N VAL A 388 -1.71 3.90 -20.17
CA VAL A 388 -2.15 2.60 -20.70
C VAL A 388 -1.81 2.45 -22.20
N PHE A 389 -1.81 3.55 -22.96
CA PHE A 389 -1.48 3.54 -24.39
C PHE A 389 0.03 3.61 -24.65
N PHE A 390 0.79 4.27 -23.80
CA PHE A 390 2.23 4.46 -24.00
C PHE A 390 3.07 3.30 -23.46
N VAL A 391 2.61 2.61 -22.42
CA VAL A 391 3.33 1.48 -21.84
C VAL A 391 3.62 0.37 -22.85
N PRO A 392 2.65 -0.12 -23.66
CA PRO A 392 2.93 -1.10 -24.70
C PRO A 392 3.93 -0.59 -25.76
N MET A 393 3.87 0.70 -26.09
CA MET A 393 4.85 1.31 -27.02
C MET A 393 6.26 1.32 -26.42
N GLY A 394 6.38 1.61 -25.11
CA GLY A 394 7.65 1.53 -24.39
C GLY A 394 8.24 0.13 -24.39
N ILE A 395 7.41 -0.87 -24.15
CA ILE A 395 7.78 -2.30 -24.24
C ILE A 395 8.29 -2.62 -25.67
N PHE A 396 7.56 -2.20 -26.69
CA PHE A 396 7.99 -2.40 -28.09
C PHE A 396 9.39 -1.80 -28.37
N PHE A 397 9.65 -0.56 -27.93
CA PHE A 397 10.95 0.08 -28.16
C PHE A 397 12.07 -0.60 -27.35
N ALA A 398 11.77 -1.09 -26.15
CA ALA A 398 12.73 -1.83 -25.34
C ALA A 398 13.13 -3.17 -26.00
N ILE A 399 12.15 -3.91 -26.54
CA ILE A 399 12.37 -5.18 -27.27
C ILE A 399 13.13 -4.92 -28.59
N LYS A 400 12.78 -3.87 -29.31
CA LYS A 400 13.38 -3.55 -30.59
C LYS A 400 14.91 -3.29 -30.52
N ASN A 401 15.38 -2.82 -29.37
CA ASN A 401 16.80 -2.53 -29.12
C ASN A 401 17.23 -3.09 -27.75
N PRO A 402 17.52 -4.40 -27.64
CA PRO A 402 17.76 -5.07 -26.38
C PRO A 402 19.18 -4.80 -25.83
N THR A 403 19.41 -3.57 -25.35
CA THR A 403 20.59 -3.19 -24.59
C THR A 403 20.44 -3.59 -23.13
N GLU A 404 21.53 -3.61 -22.34
CA GLU A 404 21.49 -3.87 -20.89
C GLU A 404 20.44 -2.98 -20.18
N LYS A 405 20.35 -1.70 -20.57
CA LYS A 405 19.38 -0.73 -20.06
C LYS A 405 17.94 -1.12 -20.41
N ASN A 406 17.71 -1.45 -21.68
CA ASN A 406 16.37 -1.77 -22.15
C ASN A 406 15.89 -3.12 -21.65
N ILE A 407 16.77 -4.09 -21.42
CA ILE A 407 16.44 -5.35 -20.75
C ILE A 407 15.99 -5.07 -19.30
N PHE A 408 16.73 -4.20 -18.57
CA PHE A 408 16.32 -3.79 -17.24
C PHE A 408 14.91 -3.16 -17.24
N ILE A 409 14.66 -2.18 -18.12
CA ILE A 409 13.37 -1.52 -18.24
C ILE A 409 12.27 -2.52 -18.60
N LEU A 410 12.55 -3.43 -19.54
CA LEU A 410 11.59 -4.42 -20.02
C LEU A 410 11.18 -5.40 -18.91
N VAL A 411 12.15 -5.98 -18.22
CA VAL A 411 11.88 -6.95 -17.15
C VAL A 411 11.15 -6.25 -16.00
N PHE A 412 11.62 -5.08 -15.59
CA PHE A 412 10.94 -4.28 -14.55
C PHE A 412 9.49 -3.98 -14.95
N GLY A 413 9.26 -3.54 -16.19
CA GLY A 413 7.92 -3.23 -16.69
C GLY A 413 7.00 -4.44 -16.76
N LEU A 414 7.44 -5.55 -17.37
CA LEU A 414 6.62 -6.75 -17.54
C LEU A 414 6.25 -7.39 -16.20
N VAL A 415 7.21 -7.47 -15.28
CA VAL A 415 6.97 -8.07 -13.95
C VAL A 415 6.01 -7.20 -13.14
N THR A 416 6.18 -5.87 -13.15
CA THR A 416 5.24 -4.99 -12.46
C THR A 416 3.84 -5.02 -13.05
N ILE A 417 3.68 -5.16 -14.36
CA ILE A 417 2.36 -5.33 -15.00
C ILE A 417 1.71 -6.62 -14.50
N TYR A 418 2.44 -7.74 -14.47
CA TYR A 418 1.92 -9.00 -13.98
C TYR A 418 1.47 -8.91 -12.52
N PHE A 419 2.34 -8.39 -11.64
CA PHE A 419 2.05 -8.28 -10.21
C PHE A 419 0.89 -7.31 -9.92
N SER A 420 0.81 -6.18 -10.64
CA SER A 420 -0.32 -5.26 -10.49
C SER A 420 -1.64 -5.88 -10.98
N GLY A 421 -1.59 -6.71 -12.03
CA GLY A 421 -2.74 -7.49 -12.49
C GLY A 421 -3.19 -8.51 -11.48
N SER A 422 -2.24 -9.15 -10.79
CA SER A 422 -2.52 -10.13 -9.75
C SER A 422 -3.13 -9.52 -8.48
N MET A 423 -2.66 -8.32 -8.10
CA MET A 423 -3.06 -7.68 -6.84
C MET A 423 -3.12 -6.16 -7.02
N VAL A 424 -4.30 -5.55 -6.80
CA VAL A 424 -4.52 -4.11 -7.06
C VAL A 424 -3.59 -3.22 -6.23
N ARG A 425 -3.25 -3.61 -5.02
CA ARG A 425 -2.29 -2.94 -4.14
C ARG A 425 -0.93 -2.71 -4.81
N LEU A 426 -0.50 -3.60 -5.72
CA LEU A 426 0.80 -3.53 -6.38
C LEU A 426 0.84 -2.55 -7.58
N MET A 427 -0.29 -1.90 -7.89
CA MET A 427 -0.35 -0.82 -8.88
C MET A 427 0.65 0.31 -8.60
N LEU A 428 0.94 0.57 -7.34
CA LEU A 428 1.89 1.61 -6.98
C LEU A 428 3.34 1.29 -7.38
N ILE A 429 3.71 -0.01 -7.43
CA ILE A 429 5.03 -0.44 -7.93
C ILE A 429 5.09 -0.32 -9.47
N LEU A 430 3.95 -0.49 -10.14
CA LEU A 430 3.85 -0.27 -11.59
C LEU A 430 4.04 1.21 -11.96
N ALA A 431 3.69 2.17 -11.10
CA ALA A 431 3.76 3.59 -11.41
C ALA A 431 5.15 4.05 -11.92
N PRO A 432 6.28 3.80 -11.24
CA PRO A 432 7.60 4.19 -11.75
C PRO A 432 8.00 3.41 -13.02
N ALA A 433 7.63 2.13 -13.13
CA ALA A 433 7.90 1.34 -14.33
C ALA A 433 7.12 1.86 -15.55
N ALA A 434 5.82 2.14 -15.36
CA ALA A 434 4.94 2.71 -16.39
C ALA A 434 5.42 4.10 -16.82
N ALA A 435 5.85 4.93 -15.85
CA ALA A 435 6.40 6.25 -16.14
C ALA A 435 7.69 6.17 -17.00
N ILE A 436 8.60 5.23 -16.68
CA ILE A 436 9.85 5.02 -17.42
C ILE A 436 9.56 4.46 -18.83
N LEU A 437 8.66 3.47 -18.95
CA LEU A 437 8.25 2.90 -20.24
C LEU A 437 7.57 3.97 -21.12
N THR A 438 6.68 4.76 -20.55
CA THR A 438 6.02 5.87 -21.24
C THR A 438 7.04 6.92 -21.69
N ALA A 439 7.99 7.29 -20.83
CA ALA A 439 9.04 8.23 -21.18
C ALA A 439 9.96 7.68 -22.29
N LEU A 440 10.25 6.38 -22.30
CA LEU A 440 10.97 5.71 -23.37
C LEU A 440 10.19 5.78 -24.69
N ALA A 441 8.88 5.54 -24.65
CA ALA A 441 8.01 5.67 -25.82
C ALA A 441 8.00 7.10 -26.37
N ILE A 442 7.74 8.09 -25.52
CA ILE A 442 7.67 9.51 -25.90
C ILE A 442 9.02 9.99 -26.46
N ASP A 443 10.15 9.65 -25.82
CA ASP A 443 11.49 10.05 -26.29
C ASP A 443 11.78 9.47 -27.71
N ASN A 444 11.44 8.21 -27.95
CA ASN A 444 11.60 7.57 -29.24
C ASN A 444 10.62 8.10 -30.31
N LEU A 445 9.38 8.41 -29.94
CA LEU A 445 8.39 8.97 -30.87
C LEU A 445 8.71 10.41 -31.27
N LEU A 446 9.12 11.26 -30.30
CA LEU A 446 9.40 12.68 -30.56
C LEU A 446 10.79 12.94 -31.14
N LEU A 447 11.75 12.04 -30.94
CA LEU A 447 13.12 12.21 -31.41
C LEU A 447 13.25 12.48 -32.95
N PRO A 448 12.57 11.75 -33.83
CA PRO A 448 12.58 12.01 -35.26
C PRO A 448 12.07 13.41 -35.63
N PHE A 449 11.01 13.87 -34.96
CA PHE A 449 10.43 15.21 -35.17
C PHE A 449 11.37 16.32 -34.69
N ALA A 450 12.03 16.12 -33.52
CA ALA A 450 13.05 17.04 -33.04
C ALA A 450 14.23 17.20 -34.03
N TYR A 451 14.68 16.09 -34.60
CA TYR A 451 15.73 16.15 -35.65
C TYR A 451 15.25 16.85 -36.91
N ALA A 452 14.01 16.62 -37.33
CA ALA A 452 13.43 17.27 -38.52
C ALA A 452 13.37 18.80 -38.39
N THR A 453 13.06 19.33 -37.18
CA THR A 453 12.99 20.77 -36.90
C THR A 453 14.38 21.44 -36.85
N HIS A 454 15.44 20.72 -36.46
CA HIS A 454 16.78 21.29 -36.27
C HIS A 454 17.72 21.17 -37.49
N GLY A 455 17.26 20.61 -38.61
CA GLY A 455 18.04 20.54 -39.86
C GLY A 455 19.33 19.69 -39.81
N ARG A 456 19.58 18.94 -38.73
CA ARG A 456 20.85 18.22 -38.48
C ARG A 456 20.84 16.75 -38.92
N LEU A 457 19.98 16.36 -39.87
CA LEU A 457 19.84 14.97 -40.29
C LEU A 457 20.85 14.57 -41.37
N LYS A 458 21.75 13.64 -41.03
CA LYS A 458 22.35 12.72 -41.99
C LYS A 458 21.30 11.64 -42.35
N LEU A 459 20.89 11.64 -43.59
CA LEU A 459 19.69 10.98 -44.12
C LEU A 459 19.84 9.45 -44.19
N THR A 460 19.09 8.75 -43.35
CA THR A 460 18.66 7.36 -43.60
C THR A 460 17.32 7.38 -44.37
N LYS A 461 16.95 6.29 -45.10
CA LYS A 461 15.71 6.22 -45.89
C LYS A 461 14.44 6.60 -45.12
N VAL A 462 14.38 6.32 -43.81
CA VAL A 462 13.26 6.65 -42.90
C VAL A 462 13.15 8.17 -42.68
N THR A 463 14.28 8.87 -42.63
CA THR A 463 14.32 10.33 -42.44
C THR A 463 13.97 11.14 -43.67
N MET A 464 14.11 10.57 -44.90
CA MET A 464 13.60 11.20 -46.11
C MET A 464 12.06 11.26 -46.13
N SER A 465 11.39 10.22 -45.65
CA SER A 465 9.93 10.19 -45.51
C SER A 465 9.44 11.23 -44.50
N LEU A 466 10.17 11.44 -43.39
CA LEU A 466 9.83 12.43 -42.35
C LEU A 466 10.11 13.89 -42.79
N LYS A 467 11.06 14.15 -43.69
CA LYS A 467 11.27 15.48 -44.28
C LYS A 467 10.07 15.95 -45.12
N SER A 468 9.35 15.02 -45.76
CA SER A 468 8.13 15.33 -46.51
C SER A 468 6.94 15.69 -45.61
N ILE A 469 7.02 15.36 -44.33
CA ILE A 469 5.95 15.60 -43.33
C ILE A 469 5.87 17.09 -42.92
N GLY A 470 6.97 17.84 -43.03
CA GLY A 470 6.99 19.30 -42.81
C GLY A 470 6.94 19.72 -41.33
N GLY A 471 7.32 20.98 -41.05
CA GLY A 471 7.35 21.55 -39.68
C GLY A 471 6.00 21.58 -39.00
N GLN A 472 4.89 21.68 -39.76
CA GLN A 472 3.53 21.67 -39.22
C GLN A 472 3.19 20.36 -38.51
N ASN A 473 3.61 19.22 -39.06
CA ASN A 473 3.35 17.90 -38.43
C ASN A 473 4.24 17.65 -37.20
N ALA A 474 5.45 18.23 -37.18
CA ALA A 474 6.27 18.21 -35.97
C ALA A 474 5.61 18.97 -34.82
N VAL A 475 5.05 20.16 -35.09
CA VAL A 475 4.27 20.94 -34.14
C VAL A 475 3.03 20.14 -33.68
N GLY A 476 2.32 19.49 -34.62
CA GLY A 476 1.19 18.63 -34.35
C GLY A 476 1.54 17.49 -33.36
N ALA A 477 2.68 16.81 -33.57
CA ALA A 477 3.14 15.74 -32.68
C ALA A 477 3.44 16.25 -31.25
N TYR A 478 4.09 17.42 -31.16
CA TYR A 478 4.33 18.02 -29.81
C TYR A 478 3.04 18.45 -29.15
N LEU A 479 2.08 19.04 -29.86
CA LEU A 479 0.77 19.43 -29.33
C LEU A 479 -0.03 18.21 -28.86
N THR A 480 0.02 17.09 -29.61
CA THR A 480 -0.65 15.84 -29.21
C THR A 480 -0.08 15.31 -27.89
N VAL A 481 1.25 15.24 -27.76
CA VAL A 481 1.89 14.80 -26.50
C VAL A 481 1.55 15.77 -25.36
N PHE A 482 1.57 17.07 -25.63
CA PHE A 482 1.19 18.07 -24.64
C PHE A 482 -0.27 17.91 -24.18
N ALA A 483 -1.21 17.69 -25.13
CA ALA A 483 -2.62 17.46 -24.80
C ALA A 483 -2.81 16.20 -23.95
N LEU A 484 -2.12 15.10 -24.28
CA LEU A 484 -2.17 13.87 -23.52
C LEU A 484 -1.60 14.04 -22.10
N MET A 485 -0.50 14.80 -21.97
CA MET A 485 0.07 15.15 -20.67
C MET A 485 -0.86 16.08 -19.87
N ALA A 486 -1.56 17.01 -20.51
CA ALA A 486 -2.54 17.87 -19.86
C ALA A 486 -3.77 17.10 -19.35
N ILE A 487 -4.25 16.10 -20.14
CA ILE A 487 -5.32 15.18 -19.68
C ILE A 487 -4.87 14.39 -18.44
N MET A 488 -3.64 13.90 -18.45
CA MET A 488 -3.09 13.17 -17.30
C MET A 488 -2.94 14.07 -16.07
N LEU A 489 -2.47 15.30 -16.25
CA LEU A 489 -2.35 16.27 -15.16
C LEU A 489 -3.73 16.61 -14.57
N SER A 490 -4.72 16.88 -15.40
CA SER A 490 -6.09 17.15 -14.92
C SER A 490 -6.68 15.96 -14.21
N GLY A 491 -6.49 14.74 -14.72
CA GLY A 491 -6.91 13.49 -14.06
C GLY A 491 -6.26 13.30 -12.69
N GLY A 492 -4.97 13.62 -12.55
CA GLY A 492 -4.27 13.57 -11.28
C GLY A 492 -4.79 14.58 -10.25
N ILE A 493 -5.10 15.80 -10.69
CA ILE A 493 -5.70 16.84 -9.83
C ILE A 493 -7.10 16.44 -9.37
N VAL A 494 -7.94 15.94 -10.28
CA VAL A 494 -9.29 15.43 -9.95
C VAL A 494 -9.20 14.27 -8.97
N ALA A 495 -8.30 13.30 -9.21
CA ALA A 495 -8.08 12.19 -8.30
C ALA A 495 -7.63 12.65 -6.91
N ALA A 496 -6.75 13.65 -6.84
CA ALA A 496 -6.33 14.24 -5.56
C ALA A 496 -7.51 14.88 -4.80
N GLY A 497 -8.37 15.61 -5.51
CA GLY A 497 -9.52 16.28 -4.90
C GLY A 497 -10.65 15.34 -4.51
N GLU A 498 -11.11 14.51 -5.44
CA GLU A 498 -12.33 13.73 -5.25
C GLU A 498 -12.11 12.38 -4.57
N ARG A 499 -10.96 11.72 -4.82
CA ARG A 499 -10.77 10.34 -4.37
C ARG A 499 -9.81 10.19 -3.19
N PHE A 500 -8.78 11.04 -3.12
CA PHE A 500 -7.68 10.81 -2.18
C PHE A 500 -7.63 11.85 -1.06
N SER A 501 -8.38 12.95 -1.15
CA SER A 501 -8.42 13.96 -0.08
C SER A 501 -9.25 13.52 1.11
N THR A 502 -10.31 12.74 0.88
CA THR A 502 -11.20 12.26 1.92
C THR A 502 -10.53 11.15 2.74
N PRO A 503 -10.59 11.15 4.06
CA PRO A 503 -10.21 10.00 4.89
C PRO A 503 -11.02 8.75 4.53
N GLU A 504 -10.41 7.56 4.66
CA GLU A 504 -11.01 6.30 4.19
C GLU A 504 -12.29 5.92 4.94
N ILE A 505 -12.51 6.45 6.14
CA ILE A 505 -13.59 6.04 7.03
C ILE A 505 -14.42 7.24 7.45
N THR A 506 -14.85 8.04 6.51
CA THR A 506 -15.69 9.20 6.81
C THR A 506 -17.06 9.02 6.18
N PRO A 507 -18.14 9.03 6.95
CA PRO A 507 -19.50 8.95 6.42
C PRO A 507 -19.93 10.24 5.70
N GLY A 508 -19.26 11.35 5.92
CA GLY A 508 -19.56 12.65 5.33
C GLY A 508 -18.66 13.02 4.17
N SER A 509 -19.16 13.79 3.24
CA SER A 509 -18.42 14.34 2.11
C SER A 509 -17.85 15.73 2.38
N THR A 510 -17.99 16.27 3.60
CA THR A 510 -17.54 17.62 3.96
C THR A 510 -16.37 17.58 4.93
N PRO A 511 -15.40 18.50 4.78
CA PRO A 511 -14.24 18.60 5.67
C PRO A 511 -14.59 18.74 7.15
N ASP A 512 -15.68 19.43 7.46
CA ASP A 512 -16.12 19.71 8.83
C ASP A 512 -16.65 18.48 9.58
N GLN A 513 -16.90 17.37 8.86
CA GLN A 513 -17.46 16.14 9.41
C GLN A 513 -16.48 14.96 9.34
N ALA A 514 -15.23 15.22 8.93
CA ALA A 514 -14.22 14.17 8.79
C ALA A 514 -13.91 13.53 10.13
N LEU A 515 -14.04 12.21 10.17
CA LEU A 515 -13.73 11.38 11.35
C LEU A 515 -14.51 11.73 12.63
N THR A 516 -15.54 12.59 12.58
CA THR A 516 -16.25 13.05 13.77
C THR A 516 -16.78 11.87 14.61
N ASP A 517 -17.37 10.86 13.97
CA ASP A 517 -17.87 9.67 14.67
C ASP A 517 -16.76 8.89 15.40
N TRP A 518 -15.60 8.76 14.76
CA TRP A 518 -14.45 8.10 15.39
C TRP A 518 -13.84 8.96 16.49
N LEU A 519 -13.77 10.28 16.32
CA LEU A 519 -13.27 11.20 17.35
C LEU A 519 -14.16 11.17 18.60
N GLU A 520 -15.49 11.15 18.42
CA GLU A 520 -16.44 10.95 19.51
C GLU A 520 -16.26 9.61 20.21
N ALA A 521 -16.07 8.53 19.43
CA ALA A 521 -15.83 7.21 19.97
C ALA A 521 -14.51 7.13 20.74
N PHE A 522 -13.43 7.73 20.25
CA PHE A 522 -12.15 7.78 20.94
C PHE A 522 -12.24 8.57 22.24
N ASP A 523 -12.90 9.72 22.24
CA ASP A 523 -13.13 10.52 23.46
C ASP A 523 -13.93 9.72 24.50
N TRP A 524 -14.95 8.97 24.04
CA TRP A 524 -15.71 8.09 24.92
C TRP A 524 -14.83 6.95 25.48
N MET A 525 -14.05 6.28 24.66
CA MET A 525 -13.15 5.19 25.06
C MET A 525 -12.14 5.69 26.09
N GLN A 526 -11.43 6.78 25.82
CA GLN A 526 -10.44 7.36 26.73
C GLN A 526 -11.03 7.72 28.10
N LYS A 527 -12.31 8.13 28.17
CA LYS A 527 -12.99 8.48 29.41
C LYS A 527 -13.53 7.26 30.18
N ASN A 528 -13.90 6.20 29.49
CA ASN A 528 -14.65 5.09 30.08
C ASN A 528 -13.87 3.78 30.19
N THR A 529 -12.78 3.60 29.45
CA THR A 529 -11.93 2.41 29.55
C THR A 529 -10.71 2.60 30.45
N ASN A 530 -10.34 3.83 30.70
CA ASN A 530 -9.40 4.30 31.75
C ASN A 530 -7.99 3.66 31.74
N PHE A 531 -7.41 3.42 30.56
CA PHE A 531 -6.07 2.87 30.40
C PHE A 531 -5.05 3.93 29.94
N ASN A 532 -3.82 3.84 30.47
CA ASN A 532 -2.68 4.60 29.96
C ASN A 532 -1.75 3.64 29.19
N GLN A 533 -1.76 3.72 27.88
CA GLN A 533 -0.97 2.87 26.99
C GLN A 533 0.55 2.99 27.16
N TYR A 534 1.02 4.04 27.84
CA TYR A 534 2.45 4.31 28.07
C TYR A 534 2.91 3.90 29.48
N SER A 535 2.04 3.32 30.33
CA SER A 535 2.46 2.83 31.63
C SER A 535 3.12 1.45 31.49
N GLU A 536 4.30 1.27 32.11
CA GLU A 536 5.06 0.02 32.06
C GLU A 536 4.33 -1.18 32.68
N ASN A 537 3.32 -0.95 33.51
CA ASN A 537 2.53 -1.97 34.20
C ASN A 537 1.03 -1.78 33.94
N ASN A 538 0.64 -2.03 32.71
CA ASN A 538 -0.70 -1.71 32.18
C ASN A 538 -1.87 -2.36 32.93
N TYR A 539 -1.63 -3.42 33.71
CA TYR A 539 -2.69 -4.14 34.44
C TYR A 539 -2.67 -3.93 35.93
N GLN A 540 -1.76 -3.11 36.48
CA GLN A 540 -1.71 -2.84 37.92
C GLN A 540 -2.68 -1.73 38.28
N GLY A 541 -3.61 -2.04 39.19
CA GLY A 541 -4.58 -1.08 39.76
C GLY A 541 -6.02 -1.26 39.32
N LEU A 542 -6.34 -2.33 38.63
CA LEU A 542 -7.72 -2.71 38.34
C LEU A 542 -8.34 -3.45 39.51
N GLU A 543 -9.60 -3.17 39.80
CA GLU A 543 -10.32 -3.76 40.97
C GLU A 543 -10.36 -5.29 40.94
N ASN A 544 -10.14 -5.97 39.85
CA ASN A 544 -10.05 -7.43 39.74
C ASN A 544 -8.80 -7.92 39.04
N GLY A 545 -7.79 -7.04 38.83
CA GLY A 545 -6.53 -7.40 38.16
C GLY A 545 -6.65 -7.73 36.68
N GLN A 546 -7.83 -7.57 36.08
CA GLN A 546 -8.11 -7.90 34.69
C GLN A 546 -8.50 -6.61 33.89
N PRO A 547 -7.84 -6.32 32.75
CA PRO A 547 -8.18 -5.14 31.96
C PRO A 547 -9.49 -5.33 31.19
N PRO A 548 -10.34 -4.30 31.05
CA PRO A 548 -11.47 -4.38 30.13
C PRO A 548 -11.00 -4.45 28.69
N VAL A 549 -11.48 -5.44 27.97
CA VAL A 549 -11.13 -5.67 26.56
C VAL A 549 -12.31 -5.28 25.68
N MET A 550 -12.01 -4.63 24.55
CA MET A 550 -12.99 -4.32 23.53
C MET A 550 -12.95 -5.35 22.41
N LEU A 551 -14.10 -5.96 22.15
CA LEU A 551 -14.32 -6.81 21.00
C LEU A 551 -14.69 -5.94 19.79
N SER A 552 -13.98 -6.10 18.71
CA SER A 552 -14.30 -5.51 17.41
C SER A 552 -13.75 -6.39 16.30
N TRP A 553 -14.18 -6.18 15.06
CA TRP A 553 -13.52 -6.80 13.92
C TRP A 553 -12.09 -6.25 13.77
N TRP A 554 -11.18 -7.04 13.24
CA TRP A 554 -9.73 -6.75 13.21
C TRP A 554 -9.37 -5.44 12.49
N ASP A 555 -10.17 -4.99 11.53
CA ASP A 555 -9.94 -3.74 10.79
C ASP A 555 -9.82 -2.49 11.70
N TYR A 556 -10.47 -2.50 12.86
CA TYR A 556 -10.57 -1.33 13.74
C TYR A 556 -9.54 -1.34 14.88
N GLY A 557 -8.79 -2.43 15.03
CA GLY A 557 -7.90 -2.62 16.19
C GLY A 557 -6.87 -1.50 16.35
N TYR A 558 -6.25 -1.03 15.28
CA TYR A 558 -5.28 0.08 15.36
C TYR A 558 -5.90 1.41 15.78
N TYR A 559 -7.13 1.70 15.37
CA TYR A 559 -7.84 2.88 15.83
C TYR A 559 -8.14 2.83 17.32
N ILE A 560 -8.66 1.68 17.78
CA ILE A 560 -9.03 1.47 19.17
C ILE A 560 -7.79 1.56 20.08
N THR A 561 -6.68 0.94 19.68
CA THR A 561 -5.45 0.97 20.48
C THR A 561 -4.71 2.30 20.41
N ALA A 562 -4.61 2.91 19.23
CA ALA A 562 -3.80 4.12 19.05
C ALA A 562 -4.51 5.40 19.51
N ASN A 563 -5.82 5.48 19.37
CA ASN A 563 -6.58 6.68 19.68
C ASN A 563 -7.57 6.49 20.83
N GLY A 564 -8.10 5.28 21.01
CA GLY A 564 -9.05 4.97 22.08
C GLY A 564 -8.40 4.58 23.40
N ASP A 565 -7.07 4.38 23.42
CA ASP A 565 -6.33 3.88 24.59
C ASP A 565 -6.97 2.63 25.20
N THR A 566 -7.51 1.73 24.36
CA THR A 566 -8.30 0.58 24.74
C THR A 566 -7.67 -0.71 24.23
N ILE A 567 -7.76 -1.77 25.06
CA ILE A 567 -7.20 -3.09 24.73
C ILE A 567 -8.12 -3.82 23.78
N THR A 568 -7.53 -4.44 22.73
CA THR A 568 -8.25 -5.23 21.73
C THR A 568 -7.77 -6.67 21.66
N LEU A 569 -8.65 -7.56 21.16
CA LEU A 569 -8.30 -8.95 20.89
C LEU A 569 -7.45 -9.09 19.63
N VAL A 570 -7.76 -8.31 18.60
CA VAL A 570 -7.18 -8.42 17.26
C VAL A 570 -6.95 -7.04 16.68
N ASP A 571 -6.01 -6.94 15.74
CA ASP A 571 -5.73 -5.70 15.01
C ASP A 571 -5.34 -5.96 13.54
N ASN A 572 -5.09 -4.88 12.79
CA ASN A 572 -4.77 -4.89 11.36
C ASN A 572 -3.45 -5.61 11.01
N ALA A 573 -2.60 -5.96 12.01
CA ALA A 573 -1.41 -6.79 11.76
C ALA A 573 -1.78 -8.22 11.32
N THR A 574 -3.01 -8.68 11.62
CA THR A 574 -3.51 -10.03 11.28
C THR A 574 -2.53 -11.16 11.65
N SER A 575 -1.83 -11.00 12.79
CA SER A 575 -0.71 -11.85 13.19
C SER A 575 -1.13 -13.26 13.61
N ASN A 576 -2.36 -13.43 14.07
CA ASN A 576 -2.92 -14.71 14.56
C ASN A 576 -4.30 -14.96 13.94
N SER A 577 -4.34 -15.74 12.86
CA SER A 577 -5.58 -16.07 12.14
C SER A 577 -6.56 -16.86 13.00
N THR A 578 -6.07 -17.72 13.90
CA THR A 578 -6.93 -18.46 14.84
C THR A 578 -7.68 -17.51 15.78
N GLN A 579 -7.00 -16.52 16.34
CA GLN A 579 -7.64 -15.53 17.22
C GLN A 579 -8.65 -14.66 16.45
N ILE A 580 -8.38 -14.32 15.18
CA ILE A 580 -9.35 -13.63 14.31
C ILE A 580 -10.57 -14.54 14.09
N GLY A 581 -10.38 -15.85 13.89
CA GLY A 581 -11.47 -16.82 13.79
C GLY A 581 -12.31 -16.90 15.06
N VAL A 582 -11.66 -16.85 16.25
CA VAL A 582 -12.36 -16.78 17.54
C VAL A 582 -13.23 -15.53 17.64
N VAL A 583 -12.70 -14.36 17.24
CA VAL A 583 -13.47 -13.10 17.18
C VAL A 583 -14.65 -13.21 16.21
N GLY A 584 -14.43 -13.79 15.02
CA GLY A 584 -15.50 -14.10 14.06
C GLY A 584 -16.59 -14.97 14.70
N SER A 585 -16.20 -16.01 15.46
CA SER A 585 -17.15 -16.88 16.15
C SER A 585 -17.95 -16.14 17.22
N MET A 586 -17.31 -15.28 18.04
CA MET A 586 -18.01 -14.45 19.02
C MET A 586 -19.07 -13.55 18.40
N LEU A 587 -18.76 -12.95 17.25
CA LEU A 587 -19.66 -12.04 16.56
C LEU A 587 -20.80 -12.76 15.84
N MET A 588 -20.56 -13.99 15.36
CA MET A 588 -21.54 -14.76 14.59
C MET A 588 -22.39 -15.70 15.46
N TYR A 589 -22.02 -16.00 16.69
CA TYR A 589 -22.89 -16.72 17.63
C TYR A 589 -24.10 -15.88 18.06
N ASN A 590 -25.14 -16.53 18.55
CA ASN A 590 -26.19 -15.84 19.29
C ASN A 590 -25.68 -15.36 20.64
N GLU A 591 -26.42 -14.46 21.31
CA GLU A 591 -25.99 -13.84 22.56
C GLU A 591 -25.59 -14.87 23.64
N SER A 592 -26.40 -15.91 23.83
CA SER A 592 -26.19 -16.92 24.87
C SER A 592 -24.92 -17.76 24.62
N MET A 593 -24.61 -18.10 23.36
CA MET A 593 -23.44 -18.88 22.99
C MET A 593 -22.17 -18.04 22.94
N ALA A 594 -22.27 -16.73 22.66
CA ALA A 594 -21.12 -15.82 22.60
C ALA A 594 -20.57 -15.48 23.99
N LEU A 595 -21.45 -15.36 25.01
CA LEU A 595 -21.11 -14.92 26.37
C LEU A 595 -20.00 -15.74 27.03
N PRO A 596 -20.01 -17.07 27.07
CA PRO A 596 -18.96 -17.86 27.68
C PRO A 596 -17.58 -17.57 27.06
N LEU A 597 -17.56 -17.43 25.75
CA LEU A 597 -16.33 -17.15 25.02
C LEU A 597 -15.84 -15.71 25.24
N MET A 598 -16.77 -14.74 25.28
CA MET A 598 -16.47 -13.35 25.64
C MET A 598 -15.95 -13.23 27.08
N TYR A 599 -16.51 -13.98 28.04
CA TYR A 599 -16.06 -13.98 29.42
C TYR A 599 -14.62 -14.48 29.56
N LYS A 600 -14.25 -15.55 28.84
CA LYS A 600 -12.88 -16.08 28.83
C LYS A 600 -11.84 -15.08 28.35
N TYR A 601 -12.22 -14.20 27.43
CA TYR A 601 -11.35 -13.13 26.89
C TYR A 601 -11.56 -11.79 27.60
N ASN A 602 -12.29 -11.76 28.70
CA ASN A 602 -12.52 -10.57 29.53
C ASN A 602 -13.11 -9.39 28.73
N ILE A 603 -14.00 -9.69 27.78
CA ILE A 603 -14.67 -8.67 26.96
C ILE A 603 -15.60 -7.85 27.82
N LYS A 604 -15.35 -6.56 27.90
CA LYS A 604 -16.23 -5.61 28.60
C LYS A 604 -17.14 -4.85 27.63
N HIS A 605 -16.62 -4.56 26.46
CA HIS A 605 -17.35 -3.79 25.44
C HIS A 605 -17.25 -4.45 24.05
N VAL A 606 -18.28 -4.24 23.24
CA VAL A 606 -18.33 -4.65 21.83
C VAL A 606 -18.56 -3.43 20.98
N LEU A 607 -17.67 -3.19 20.02
CA LEU A 607 -17.78 -2.12 19.03
C LEU A 607 -18.23 -2.71 17.70
N VAL A 608 -19.28 -2.13 17.13
CA VAL A 608 -19.77 -2.45 15.78
C VAL A 608 -19.87 -1.19 14.92
N VAL A 609 -19.65 -1.37 13.61
CA VAL A 609 -19.69 -0.31 12.61
C VAL A 609 -20.80 -0.59 11.61
N PRO A 610 -22.00 -0.04 11.83
CA PRO A 610 -23.16 -0.27 10.97
C PRO A 610 -23.16 0.52 9.65
N ALA A 611 -22.10 1.21 9.30
CA ALA A 611 -22.03 2.06 8.10
C ALA A 611 -22.40 1.34 6.81
N GLY A 612 -23.14 2.01 5.94
CA GLY A 612 -23.51 1.50 4.60
C GLY A 612 -22.37 1.54 3.60
N GLY A 613 -22.43 0.66 2.59
CA GLY A 613 -21.37 0.30 1.64
C GLY A 613 -20.87 1.35 0.65
N GLN A 614 -21.08 2.64 0.84
CA GLN A 614 -20.45 3.68 0.02
C GLN A 614 -19.08 4.13 0.55
N LEU A 615 -18.70 3.67 1.73
CA LEU A 615 -17.44 4.00 2.38
C LEU A 615 -16.48 2.85 2.16
N GLY A 616 -15.33 3.10 1.58
CA GLY A 616 -14.37 2.15 1.02
C GLY A 616 -14.03 0.88 1.82
N LEU A 617 -14.39 0.80 3.11
CA LEU A 617 -14.18 -0.35 3.98
C LEU A 617 -15.46 -1.16 4.31
N GLY A 618 -16.61 -0.71 3.83
CA GLY A 618 -17.90 -1.38 4.09
C GLY A 618 -18.33 -1.36 5.56
N SER A 619 -19.54 -1.84 5.80
CA SER A 619 -20.07 -2.10 7.16
C SER A 619 -19.67 -3.49 7.64
N ASP A 620 -19.86 -3.77 8.94
CA ASP A 620 -19.65 -5.10 9.48
C ASP A 620 -20.60 -6.14 8.85
N ILE A 621 -21.76 -5.72 8.33
CA ILE A 621 -22.60 -6.59 7.49
C ILE A 621 -21.82 -7.08 6.25
N GLY A 622 -21.21 -6.16 5.50
CA GLY A 622 -20.42 -6.53 4.31
C GLY A 622 -19.19 -7.38 4.65
N LYS A 623 -18.72 -7.35 5.90
CA LYS A 623 -17.59 -8.14 6.40
C LYS A 623 -18.02 -9.46 7.03
N SER A 624 -19.29 -9.66 7.32
CA SER A 624 -19.80 -10.84 8.03
C SER A 624 -19.45 -12.15 7.34
N ILE A 625 -19.46 -12.19 6.01
CA ILE A 625 -19.02 -13.35 5.25
C ILE A 625 -17.58 -13.77 5.57
N TRP A 626 -16.71 -12.79 5.78
CA TRP A 626 -15.32 -13.03 6.14
C TRP A 626 -15.17 -13.44 7.61
N MET A 627 -16.01 -12.92 8.52
CA MET A 627 -16.11 -13.38 9.89
C MET A 627 -16.41 -14.88 9.94
N ILE A 628 -17.38 -15.33 9.13
CA ILE A 628 -17.79 -16.73 9.01
C ILE A 628 -16.68 -17.59 8.38
N ARG A 629 -16.20 -17.24 7.20
CA ARG A 629 -15.18 -18.03 6.48
C ARG A 629 -13.87 -18.17 7.24
N ILE A 630 -13.45 -17.09 7.91
CA ILE A 630 -12.24 -17.12 8.72
C ILE A 630 -12.46 -17.96 9.97
N ALA A 631 -13.63 -17.88 10.64
CA ALA A 631 -13.97 -18.72 11.77
C ALA A 631 -14.02 -20.20 11.34
N GLU A 632 -14.69 -20.52 10.24
CA GLU A 632 -14.78 -21.89 9.69
C GLU A 632 -13.39 -22.51 9.46
N GLN A 633 -12.48 -21.75 8.83
CA GLN A 633 -11.16 -22.25 8.50
C GLN A 633 -10.19 -22.28 9.68
N ASN A 634 -10.17 -21.23 10.51
CA ASN A 634 -9.11 -21.00 11.50
C ASN A 634 -9.53 -21.26 12.95
N ALA A 635 -10.84 -21.46 13.20
CA ALA A 635 -11.39 -21.80 14.50
C ALA A 635 -12.54 -22.83 14.38
N PRO A 636 -12.32 -23.97 13.67
CA PRO A 636 -13.37 -24.94 13.31
C PRO A 636 -14.03 -25.60 14.54
N GLN A 637 -13.34 -25.59 15.68
CA GLN A 637 -13.88 -26.13 16.95
C GLN A 637 -15.15 -25.40 17.42
N PHE A 638 -15.44 -24.21 16.89
CA PHE A 638 -16.65 -23.46 17.23
C PHE A 638 -17.85 -23.78 16.33
N GLY A 639 -17.70 -24.60 15.31
CA GLY A 639 -18.81 -25.06 14.47
C GLY A 639 -19.52 -23.95 13.69
N ILE A 640 -18.81 -22.87 13.34
CA ILE A 640 -19.30 -21.83 12.43
C ILE A 640 -19.05 -22.29 11.01
N THR A 641 -20.09 -22.38 10.19
CA THR A 641 -19.99 -22.78 8.78
C THR A 641 -20.78 -21.82 7.90
N GLU A 642 -20.31 -21.60 6.67
CA GLU A 642 -20.97 -20.67 5.73
C GLU A 642 -22.40 -21.10 5.42
N ASP A 643 -22.64 -22.42 5.27
CA ASP A 643 -23.97 -22.98 4.94
C ASP A 643 -25.02 -22.77 6.05
N ASP A 644 -24.60 -22.54 7.29
CA ASP A 644 -25.50 -22.25 8.41
C ASP A 644 -26.09 -20.83 8.34
N TYR A 645 -25.37 -19.89 7.74
CA TYR A 645 -25.71 -18.47 7.72
C TYR A 645 -26.25 -17.99 6.37
N PHE A 646 -25.94 -18.71 5.29
CA PHE A 646 -26.35 -18.33 3.94
C PHE A 646 -27.04 -19.48 3.21
N ASN A 647 -28.21 -19.20 2.64
CA ASN A 647 -28.93 -20.14 1.79
C ASN A 647 -28.32 -20.13 0.38
N ASN A 648 -27.48 -21.11 0.07
CA ASN A 648 -26.91 -21.28 -1.27
C ASN A 648 -27.93 -21.89 -2.28
N ASN A 649 -29.11 -22.33 -1.82
CA ASN A 649 -30.16 -22.92 -2.63
C ASN A 649 -31.25 -21.91 -2.98
N ALA A 650 -31.61 -21.85 -4.27
CA ALA A 650 -32.82 -21.18 -4.80
C ALA A 650 -32.96 -19.66 -4.45
N GLY A 651 -32.01 -18.85 -4.84
CA GLY A 651 -32.19 -17.40 -4.86
C GLY A 651 -31.33 -16.61 -3.88
N GLY A 652 -30.56 -17.28 -3.03
CA GLY A 652 -29.68 -16.65 -2.04
C GLY A 652 -30.47 -15.96 -0.91
N GLY A 653 -29.94 -15.94 0.29
CA GLY A 653 -30.54 -15.25 1.42
C GLY A 653 -29.81 -15.57 2.70
N TYR A 654 -30.05 -14.75 3.71
CA TYR A 654 -29.57 -15.00 5.06
C TYR A 654 -30.52 -15.97 5.79
N THR A 655 -29.98 -16.79 6.66
CA THR A 655 -30.78 -17.71 7.50
C THR A 655 -31.19 -17.03 8.82
N ASP A 656 -32.12 -17.64 9.56
CA ASP A 656 -32.49 -17.17 10.90
C ASP A 656 -31.29 -17.11 11.84
N LYS A 657 -30.30 -18.02 11.67
CA LYS A 657 -29.05 -18.04 12.46
C LYS A 657 -28.23 -16.78 12.25
N TYR A 658 -28.22 -16.22 11.05
CA TYR A 658 -27.57 -14.94 10.76
C TYR A 658 -28.21 -13.79 11.55
N PHE A 659 -29.55 -13.72 11.52
CA PHE A 659 -30.30 -12.68 12.22
C PHE A 659 -30.30 -12.84 13.75
N ASP A 660 -29.99 -14.03 14.24
CA ASP A 660 -29.79 -14.28 15.68
C ASP A 660 -28.36 -13.97 16.17
N SER A 661 -27.43 -13.66 15.25
CA SER A 661 -26.04 -13.36 15.59
C SER A 661 -25.89 -12.08 16.42
N VAL A 662 -24.89 -12.05 17.32
CA VAL A 662 -24.54 -10.86 18.11
C VAL A 662 -24.29 -9.67 17.20
N MET A 663 -23.48 -9.85 16.16
CA MET A 663 -23.18 -8.78 15.21
C MET A 663 -24.46 -8.14 14.63
N TRP A 664 -25.38 -8.97 14.10
CA TRP A 664 -26.61 -8.45 13.52
C TRP A 664 -27.46 -7.75 14.56
N LYS A 665 -27.68 -8.36 15.73
CA LYS A 665 -28.51 -7.80 16.78
C LYS A 665 -28.00 -6.45 17.27
N LEU A 666 -26.71 -6.33 17.50
CA LEU A 666 -26.11 -5.06 17.94
C LEU A 666 -26.24 -3.96 16.87
N MET A 667 -26.08 -4.31 15.59
CA MET A 667 -26.24 -3.35 14.50
C MET A 667 -27.70 -2.95 14.29
N ALA A 668 -28.61 -3.91 14.37
CA ALA A 668 -30.04 -3.69 14.13
C ALA A 668 -30.81 -3.16 15.36
N TYR A 669 -30.19 -3.11 16.54
CA TYR A 669 -30.81 -2.67 17.78
C TYR A 669 -31.32 -1.21 17.66
N HIS A 670 -32.64 -1.04 17.90
CA HIS A 670 -33.33 0.25 17.70
C HIS A 670 -32.99 0.93 16.37
N ALA A 671 -32.81 0.15 15.31
CA ALA A 671 -32.70 0.72 13.98
C ALA A 671 -33.94 1.59 13.69
N PRO A 672 -33.77 2.86 13.27
CA PRO A 672 -34.91 3.74 13.03
C PRO A 672 -35.80 3.14 11.96
N ASP A 673 -37.11 3.22 12.19
CA ASP A 673 -38.11 2.91 11.17
C ASP A 673 -37.89 3.90 10.00
N MET A 674 -37.27 3.37 8.97
CA MET A 674 -36.93 4.16 7.79
C MET A 674 -38.20 4.33 6.98
N GLY A 675 -38.80 5.51 7.04
CA GLY A 675 -40.00 5.86 6.29
C GLY A 675 -39.96 5.36 4.86
N GLU A 676 -41.11 4.99 4.33
CA GLU A 676 -41.26 4.54 2.95
C GLU A 676 -40.64 5.55 1.97
N ASP A 677 -39.92 5.08 0.99
CA ASP A 677 -39.51 5.93 -0.13
C ASP A 677 -40.76 6.38 -0.91
N THR A 678 -40.60 7.33 -1.83
CA THR A 678 -41.68 7.82 -2.67
C THR A 678 -42.43 6.76 -3.48
N ASN A 679 -41.93 5.52 -3.50
CA ASN A 679 -42.52 4.38 -4.20
C ASN A 679 -43.08 3.32 -3.22
N GLY A 680 -43.16 3.60 -1.93
CA GLY A 680 -43.64 2.66 -0.92
C GLY A 680 -42.69 1.52 -0.57
N VAL A 681 -41.47 1.55 -1.06
CA VAL A 681 -40.41 0.58 -0.77
C VAL A 681 -39.44 1.23 0.20
N GLY A 682 -39.47 0.87 1.47
CA GLY A 682 -38.48 1.40 2.43
C GLY A 682 -37.09 0.92 2.08
N ARG A 683 -36.14 1.73 2.33
CA ARG A 683 -34.72 1.40 2.10
C ARG A 683 -34.14 0.84 3.39
N PRO A 684 -33.50 -0.33 3.35
CA PRO A 684 -32.77 -0.82 4.51
C PRO A 684 -31.66 0.19 4.86
N PRO A 685 -31.38 0.44 6.14
CA PRO A 685 -30.32 1.36 6.58
C PRO A 685 -28.93 0.98 6.06
N PHE A 686 -28.75 -0.24 5.60
CA PHE A 686 -27.50 -0.77 5.10
C PHE A 686 -27.49 -1.02 3.59
N TYR A 687 -28.10 -0.17 2.83
CA TYR A 687 -28.05 -0.29 1.36
C TYR A 687 -26.61 -0.19 0.87
N SER A 688 -26.03 -1.31 0.44
CA SER A 688 -24.81 -1.32 -0.33
C SER A 688 -25.12 -0.82 -1.74
N GLY A 689 -24.84 0.46 -2.00
CA GLY A 689 -24.91 1.01 -3.36
C GLY A 689 -24.05 0.18 -4.32
N GLN A 690 -24.38 0.20 -5.60
CA GLN A 690 -23.81 -0.56 -6.73
C GLN A 690 -22.28 -0.37 -6.93
N GLY A 691 -21.46 -0.46 -5.91
CA GLY A 691 -20.02 -0.14 -5.99
C GLY A 691 -19.05 -1.30 -5.92
N GLY A 692 -19.48 -2.50 -5.60
CA GLY A 692 -18.61 -3.66 -5.48
C GLY A 692 -18.73 -4.59 -6.68
N ALA A 693 -17.77 -4.54 -7.60
CA ALA A 693 -17.64 -5.51 -8.68
C ALA A 693 -17.13 -6.87 -8.15
N GLN A 694 -17.81 -7.45 -7.17
CA GLN A 694 -17.57 -8.81 -6.74
C GLN A 694 -18.82 -9.63 -7.00
N GLY A 695 -18.66 -10.57 -7.91
CA GLY A 695 -19.76 -11.35 -8.42
C GLY A 695 -20.48 -12.11 -7.30
N GLY A 696 -21.79 -12.03 -7.32
CA GLY A 696 -22.70 -12.98 -6.69
C GLY A 696 -23.32 -12.58 -5.37
N MET A 697 -22.70 -11.74 -4.52
CA MET A 697 -23.24 -11.35 -3.21
C MET A 697 -23.96 -9.99 -3.17
N ASN A 698 -23.94 -9.20 -4.24
CA ASN A 698 -24.46 -7.84 -4.28
C ASN A 698 -25.98 -7.71 -4.14
N ASN A 699 -26.70 -8.83 -4.07
CA ASN A 699 -28.16 -8.85 -3.97
C ASN A 699 -28.67 -9.29 -2.59
N LEU A 700 -27.76 -9.56 -1.63
CA LEU A 700 -28.11 -10.08 -0.32
C LEU A 700 -28.00 -8.98 0.74
N VAL A 701 -28.75 -7.90 0.60
CA VAL A 701 -28.95 -6.96 1.72
C VAL A 701 -30.18 -7.45 2.49
N PRO A 702 -30.05 -7.76 3.79
CA PRO A 702 -31.19 -8.16 4.59
C PRO A 702 -32.28 -7.08 4.56
N ASP A 703 -33.52 -7.48 4.35
CA ASP A 703 -34.66 -6.58 4.46
C ASP A 703 -35.05 -6.43 5.92
N PHE A 704 -34.63 -5.35 6.58
CA PHE A 704 -34.97 -5.04 7.96
C PHE A 704 -36.49 -5.02 8.24
N ARG A 705 -37.34 -4.88 7.23
CA ARG A 705 -38.79 -4.87 7.40
C ARG A 705 -39.36 -6.27 7.50
N SER A 706 -38.83 -7.23 6.73
CA SER A 706 -39.30 -8.60 6.79
C SER A 706 -38.81 -9.30 8.05
N GLU A 707 -37.61 -8.94 8.55
CA GLU A 707 -36.97 -9.58 9.68
C GLU A 707 -37.26 -8.89 11.03
N GLY A 708 -37.82 -7.68 11.01
CA GLY A 708 -38.17 -6.92 12.22
C GLY A 708 -37.01 -6.15 12.84
N VAL A 709 -37.35 -5.09 13.59
CA VAL A 709 -36.39 -4.29 14.36
C VAL A 709 -36.05 -5.05 15.65
N VAL A 710 -34.75 -5.14 16.00
CA VAL A 710 -34.30 -5.67 17.29
C VAL A 710 -34.64 -4.64 18.38
N ASN A 711 -35.64 -4.93 19.20
CA ASN A 711 -36.13 -4.02 20.24
C ASN A 711 -35.52 -4.30 21.63
N SER A 712 -34.91 -5.45 21.82
CA SER A 712 -34.32 -5.84 23.09
C SER A 712 -33.08 -6.70 22.87
N LEU A 713 -32.10 -6.49 23.71
CA LEU A 713 -30.89 -7.31 23.85
C LEU A 713 -30.94 -7.98 25.22
N GLU A 714 -30.52 -9.23 25.30
CA GLU A 714 -30.58 -9.98 26.56
C GLU A 714 -29.38 -9.64 27.45
N PHE A 715 -28.19 -9.58 26.85
CA PHE A 715 -26.95 -9.44 27.61
C PHE A 715 -26.10 -8.20 27.22
N PHE A 716 -26.61 -7.31 26.43
CA PHE A 716 -25.89 -6.12 26.00
C PHE A 716 -26.69 -4.85 26.31
N THR A 717 -25.95 -3.79 26.67
CA THR A 717 -26.51 -2.44 26.87
C THR A 717 -25.74 -1.45 26.00
N GLU A 718 -26.43 -0.67 25.17
CA GLU A 718 -25.78 0.38 24.38
C GLU A 718 -25.28 1.49 25.29
N VAL A 719 -23.96 1.74 25.29
CA VAL A 719 -23.30 2.74 26.16
C VAL A 719 -22.77 3.91 25.38
N PHE A 720 -22.59 3.75 24.06
CA PHE A 720 -22.18 4.84 23.18
C PHE A 720 -22.80 4.68 21.79
N ARG A 721 -23.17 5.83 21.23
CA ARG A 721 -23.67 5.98 19.87
C ARG A 721 -23.10 7.27 19.30
N SER A 722 -22.45 7.20 18.14
CA SER A 722 -21.96 8.40 17.46
C SER A 722 -23.12 9.28 16.95
N THR A 723 -22.87 10.58 16.84
CA THR A 723 -23.89 11.57 16.42
C THR A 723 -23.94 11.77 14.92
N GLY A 724 -23.01 11.17 14.17
CA GLY A 724 -22.92 11.32 12.72
C GLY A 724 -24.13 10.75 12.00
N VAL A 725 -24.56 11.49 10.99
CA VAL A 725 -25.66 11.12 10.11
C VAL A 725 -25.08 10.56 8.82
N ILE A 726 -25.50 9.38 8.41
CA ILE A 726 -25.19 8.89 7.07
C ILE A 726 -26.04 9.72 6.08
N PRO A 727 -25.43 10.57 5.20
CA PRO A 727 -26.16 11.57 4.42
C PRO A 727 -27.20 11.03 3.45
N ALA A 728 -27.15 9.75 3.11
CA ALA A 728 -28.05 9.12 2.13
C ALA A 728 -29.33 8.55 2.74
N THR A 729 -29.51 8.65 4.06
CA THR A 729 -30.66 8.05 4.75
C THR A 729 -31.40 9.11 5.56
N PRO A 730 -32.69 9.30 5.34
CA PRO A 730 -33.51 10.19 6.17
C PRO A 730 -33.77 9.51 7.54
N GLY A 731 -32.81 9.61 8.42
CA GLY A 731 -32.86 9.04 9.77
C GLY A 731 -31.48 9.01 10.37
N LEU A 732 -31.37 9.34 11.63
CA LEU A 732 -30.12 9.34 12.42
C LEU A 732 -29.66 7.89 12.64
N TYR A 733 -28.88 7.33 11.69
CA TYR A 733 -28.26 6.06 11.94
C TYR A 733 -26.80 6.28 12.36
N PRO A 734 -26.40 5.84 13.56
CA PRO A 734 -25.04 6.07 14.05
C PRO A 734 -24.03 5.28 13.23
N PHE A 735 -22.88 5.89 13.01
CA PHE A 735 -21.78 5.25 12.27
C PHE A 735 -21.01 4.27 13.16
N ILE A 736 -20.88 4.57 14.46
CA ILE A 736 -20.19 3.73 15.44
C ILE A 736 -21.10 3.53 16.66
N ARG A 737 -21.15 2.31 17.13
CA ARG A 737 -21.88 1.92 18.33
C ARG A 737 -21.01 1.08 19.24
N ILE A 738 -21.11 1.32 20.56
CA ILE A 738 -20.42 0.52 21.56
C ILE A 738 -21.44 0.01 22.56
N PHE A 739 -21.35 -1.28 22.90
CA PHE A 739 -22.22 -1.96 23.82
C PHE A 739 -21.40 -2.52 24.98
N GLU A 740 -21.91 -2.39 26.21
CA GLU A 740 -21.37 -3.06 27.38
C GLU A 740 -21.96 -4.46 27.48
N VAL A 741 -21.13 -5.45 27.88
CA VAL A 741 -21.53 -6.83 28.06
C VAL A 741 -21.98 -7.03 29.52
N ASN A 742 -23.22 -7.47 29.72
CA ASN A 742 -23.80 -7.76 31.02
C ASN A 742 -23.74 -9.26 31.32
N TYR A 743 -22.74 -9.69 32.08
CA TYR A 743 -22.59 -11.09 32.42
C TYR A 743 -23.58 -11.50 33.51
N PRO A 744 -24.37 -12.56 33.29
CA PRO A 744 -25.27 -13.09 34.32
C PRO A 744 -24.47 -13.74 35.44
N SER A 745 -25.10 -13.89 36.62
CA SER A 745 -24.46 -14.47 37.82
C SER A 745 -24.03 -15.94 37.67
N ASP A 746 -24.59 -16.66 36.71
CA ASP A 746 -24.29 -18.07 36.37
C ASP A 746 -23.24 -18.21 35.25
N ILE A 747 -22.53 -17.14 34.90
CA ILE A 747 -21.60 -17.14 33.76
C ILE A 747 -20.51 -18.21 33.87
N GLU A 748 -19.97 -18.45 35.06
CA GLU A 748 -18.95 -19.48 35.26
C GLU A 748 -19.48 -20.89 34.98
N GLN A 749 -20.73 -21.17 35.30
CA GLN A 749 -21.35 -22.44 34.95
C GLN A 749 -21.56 -22.53 33.43
N ARG A 750 -22.02 -21.47 32.77
CA ARG A 750 -22.18 -21.42 31.33
C ARG A 750 -20.85 -21.63 30.60
N VAL A 751 -19.73 -21.15 31.16
CA VAL A 751 -18.40 -21.41 30.63
C VAL A 751 -18.04 -22.90 30.69
N ASN A 752 -18.33 -23.55 31.83
CA ASN A 752 -18.07 -24.98 31.97
C ASN A 752 -18.94 -25.82 31.01
N ASP A 753 -20.25 -25.49 30.90
CA ASP A 753 -21.18 -26.16 29.99
C ASP A 753 -20.73 -25.97 28.53
N PHE A 754 -20.26 -24.78 28.16
CA PHE A 754 -19.70 -24.48 26.82
C PHE A 754 -18.45 -25.30 26.52
N ASP A 755 -17.54 -25.45 27.51
CA ASP A 755 -16.34 -26.27 27.33
C ASP A 755 -16.67 -27.75 27.20
N GLU A 756 -17.68 -28.26 27.87
CA GLU A 756 -18.16 -29.62 27.70
C GLU A 756 -18.74 -29.84 26.29
N ILE A 757 -19.49 -28.89 25.76
CA ILE A 757 -20.01 -28.94 24.38
C ILE A 757 -18.86 -28.98 23.38
N LEU A 758 -17.87 -28.11 23.52
CA LEU A 758 -16.70 -28.10 22.64
C LEU A 758 -15.91 -29.40 22.71
N ALA A 759 -15.75 -29.98 23.90
CA ALA A 759 -15.04 -31.25 24.07
C ALA A 759 -15.78 -32.44 23.43
N GLN A 760 -17.10 -32.37 23.27
CA GLN A 760 -17.90 -33.40 22.61
C GLN A 760 -17.91 -33.27 21.08
N THR A 761 -17.62 -32.07 20.56
CA THR A 761 -17.60 -31.75 19.13
C THR A 761 -16.19 -31.84 18.51
N ALA A 762 -15.14 -31.84 19.33
CA ALA A 762 -13.74 -32.03 18.92
C ALA A 762 -13.39 -33.53 18.78
#